data_ba54d3c36d19cbbd9557c59a0b94c151
#
_entry.id   ba54d3c36d19cbbd9557c59a0b94c151
#
_cell.length_a   1.000
_cell.length_b   1.000
_cell.length_c   1.000
_cell.angle_alpha   90.00
_cell.angle_beta   90.00
_cell.angle_gamma   90.00
#
_symmetry.space_group_name_H-M   'P 1'
#
loop_
_entity.id
_entity.type
_entity.pdbx_description
1 polymer ?
#
loop_
_entity_poly.entity_id
_entity_poly.type
_entity_poly.pdbx_seq_one_letter_code
_entity_poly.pdbx_strand_id
1 'polypeptide(L)'
;MKKGKSILSLILVIAVTALFGMTCVLGLDLKGMGAAKNINLGLDLEGGVSITYQVKGDKPSQADMDDTVYKLQKRVEQYSTEAQAYQVGDNRISIEIPGVSDANKILEELGQPGSLYFIKHKDSEGNENYSLTASGYTLNKSIDELKDTDSIVLTGTEVKTASAGVLNDSTTGNKKYGVDLELTEEGAEKFKTATEEAYNNNHDTIAIYYDGALISVPSVNAVIENGKAQISGNMDYEEADNIASTIRIGGLNLELEELSSEVVGAQLGQDALKGSLIAGAIGLAIVCVFMCWVYLLPGLASSLALILYTELILILLNAFDITLTLPGIAGIILGIGMAVDANVIIFARVKEELTEGKSVHASLKSGFQKAMSAIVDGNITTLIAAGVLWLRGSGTVKGFAQTLALGIVVSMFTALVITRLIIFAFYGAGIRREKVYGRHLKERKPVDFLGKKKIFFIVSIILCLAGPVMMGVNHARGIGAMNYSLDFVGGTSTNVTFDKEYTLEEIDSQMIPSLEEITGDKNIQVQTVKDSNQVVFKTQTLDLEKREALASYLNENYGVEASDIATENISSTVSSEMRRDAVIAVIIATICMLLYIWFRFKDIRFATSAVIALMHDVLVVLGFYVIARVSVGNTFIACMLTIVGYSINGTIVIFDRIREALATKSRTEDLKDLVNRCITQTLTRTIYTNFTTFVMVVALYILGVSSIKEFAAPLMVGIICGGYTSVCITGALWYVMKTRLGEEAKAARIASATKTASVKAADKKEGATSTESNAADTSADNSSKKKKGKKTSFKNKKSKKR
;
A
#
# COMPACT_ATOMS: atom_id res chain seq x y z
N MET A 1 5.44 -11.04 42.45
CA MET A 1 6.19 -9.78 42.71
C MET A 1 5.85 -9.26 44.10
N LYS A 2 6.79 -8.60 44.81
CA LYS A 2 6.50 -7.87 46.06
C LYS A 2 5.57 -6.70 45.73
N LYS A 3 4.58 -6.41 46.61
CA LYS A 3 3.56 -5.37 46.40
C LYS A 3 4.14 -4.02 45.96
N GLY A 4 5.21 -3.58 46.58
CA GLY A 4 5.90 -2.32 46.20
C GLY A 4 6.45 -2.33 44.76
N LYS A 5 7.05 -3.44 44.27
CA LYS A 5 7.55 -3.56 42.89
C LYS A 5 6.41 -3.53 41.87
N SER A 6 5.24 -4.05 42.22
CA SER A 6 4.06 -4.06 41.35
C SER A 6 3.42 -2.68 41.22
N ILE A 7 3.35 -1.94 42.34
CA ILE A 7 2.88 -0.54 42.31
C ILE A 7 3.85 0.32 41.52
N LEU A 8 5.19 0.16 41.73
CA LEU A 8 6.20 0.87 40.96
C LEU A 8 6.09 0.58 39.46
N SER A 9 5.82 -0.68 39.06
CA SER A 9 5.60 -1.07 37.66
C SER A 9 4.38 -0.39 37.05
N LEU A 10 3.28 -0.23 37.79
CA LEU A 10 2.09 0.51 37.32
C LEU A 10 2.39 2.00 37.17
N ILE A 11 3.07 2.60 38.15
CA ILE A 11 3.48 4.01 38.04
C ILE A 11 4.41 4.20 36.83
N LEU A 12 5.35 3.28 36.62
CA LEU A 12 6.26 3.33 35.49
C LEU A 12 5.52 3.27 34.15
N VAL A 13 4.52 2.36 34.00
CA VAL A 13 3.74 2.28 32.77
C VAL A 13 2.97 3.57 32.53
N ILE A 14 2.29 4.10 33.56
CA ILE A 14 1.54 5.36 33.45
C ILE A 14 2.51 6.51 33.09
N ALA A 15 3.67 6.56 33.72
CA ALA A 15 4.68 7.59 33.44
C ALA A 15 5.23 7.49 32.01
N VAL A 16 5.45 6.26 31.49
CA VAL A 16 5.89 6.02 30.11
C VAL A 16 4.77 6.42 29.13
N THR A 17 3.51 6.05 29.36
CA THR A 17 2.38 6.49 28.54
C THR A 17 2.26 8.02 28.54
N ALA A 18 2.35 8.67 29.71
CA ALA A 18 2.33 10.12 29.80
C ALA A 18 3.53 10.79 29.09
N LEU A 19 4.71 10.20 29.20
CA LEU A 19 5.91 10.66 28.49
C LEU A 19 5.76 10.55 26.99
N PHE A 20 5.28 9.42 26.48
CA PHE A 20 5.05 9.21 25.05
C PHE A 20 3.92 10.11 24.51
N GLY A 21 2.84 10.30 25.28
CA GLY A 21 1.82 11.27 24.94
C GLY A 21 2.38 12.70 24.86
N MET A 22 3.25 13.07 25.81
CA MET A 22 3.95 14.36 25.77
C MET A 22 4.91 14.47 24.56
N THR A 23 5.61 13.39 24.23
CA THR A 23 6.46 13.32 23.03
C THR A 23 5.64 13.48 21.75
N CYS A 24 4.49 12.85 21.64
CA CYS A 24 3.59 13.02 20.49
C CYS A 24 3.12 14.48 20.30
N VAL A 25 3.01 15.25 21.39
CA VAL A 25 2.54 16.65 21.32
C VAL A 25 3.69 17.63 21.14
N LEU A 26 4.77 17.48 21.93
CA LEU A 26 5.85 18.46 22.01
C LEU A 26 7.13 18.05 21.26
N GLY A 27 7.33 16.74 21.05
CA GLY A 27 8.60 16.19 20.58
C GLY A 27 9.61 15.95 21.70
N LEU A 28 10.69 15.22 21.39
CA LEU A 28 11.79 14.88 22.33
C LEU A 28 12.88 15.95 22.39
N ASP A 29 13.03 16.74 21.34
CA ASP A 29 14.07 17.74 21.18
C ASP A 29 13.54 19.05 20.59
N LEU A 30 14.46 20.04 20.41
CA LEU A 30 14.15 21.33 19.79
C LEU A 30 13.68 21.21 18.33
N LYS A 31 14.00 20.09 17.66
CA LYS A 31 13.54 19.79 16.30
C LYS A 31 12.19 19.09 16.29
N GLY A 32 11.64 18.70 17.46
CA GLY A 32 10.34 18.06 17.59
C GLY A 32 10.32 16.60 17.16
N MET A 33 11.44 15.86 17.29
CA MET A 33 11.47 14.44 16.97
C MET A 33 10.40 13.66 17.72
N GLY A 34 9.61 12.84 17.01
CA GLY A 34 8.50 12.08 17.57
C GLY A 34 7.21 12.85 17.76
N ALA A 35 7.16 14.15 17.43
CA ALA A 35 5.93 14.94 17.47
C ALA A 35 5.03 14.59 16.29
N ALA A 36 3.74 14.41 16.57
CA ALA A 36 2.75 14.07 15.54
C ALA A 36 2.64 15.13 14.43
N LYS A 37 2.88 16.40 14.76
CA LYS A 37 2.89 17.50 13.79
C LYS A 37 4.03 17.46 12.77
N ASN A 38 5.08 16.69 13.04
CA ASN A 38 6.26 16.54 12.18
C ASN A 38 6.25 15.19 11.45
N ILE A 39 5.12 14.49 11.38
CA ILE A 39 4.95 13.32 10.54
C ILE A 39 4.80 13.82 9.10
N ASN A 40 5.61 13.28 8.19
CA ASN A 40 5.49 13.59 6.77
C ASN A 40 4.11 13.17 6.26
N LEU A 41 3.38 14.10 5.68
CA LEU A 41 2.06 13.84 5.10
C LEU A 41 2.22 13.53 3.62
N GLY A 42 1.42 12.61 3.11
CA GLY A 42 1.32 12.36 1.67
C GLY A 42 0.51 13.46 1.00
N LEU A 43 0.65 13.56 -0.31
CA LEU A 43 -0.07 14.53 -1.15
C LEU A 43 -1.59 14.49 -0.95
N ASP A 44 -2.14 13.31 -0.71
CA ASP A 44 -3.55 13.09 -0.41
C ASP A 44 -4.04 13.73 0.91
N LEU A 45 -3.11 14.13 1.79
CA LEU A 45 -3.40 14.80 3.09
C LEU A 45 -2.92 16.24 3.16
N GLU A 46 -1.83 16.59 2.52
CA GLU A 46 -1.25 17.94 2.54
C GLU A 46 -1.72 18.77 1.35
N GLY A 47 -2.14 18.07 0.29
CA GLY A 47 -2.36 18.66 -1.02
C GLY A 47 -1.05 18.82 -1.78
N GLY A 48 -1.12 19.12 -3.05
CA GLY A 48 0.06 19.33 -3.88
C GLY A 48 -0.01 18.57 -5.20
N VAL A 49 1.16 18.32 -5.79
CA VAL A 49 1.33 17.72 -7.12
C VAL A 49 2.23 16.51 -7.05
N SER A 50 1.82 15.42 -7.69
CA SER A 50 2.67 14.27 -8.01
C SER A 50 2.71 14.03 -9.50
N ILE A 51 3.90 13.84 -10.06
CA ILE A 51 4.08 13.56 -11.49
C ILE A 51 5.02 12.39 -11.63
N THR A 52 4.67 11.46 -12.52
CA THR A 52 5.58 10.39 -12.93
C THR A 52 5.88 10.54 -14.41
N TYR A 53 7.15 10.72 -14.71
CA TYR A 53 7.67 10.76 -16.08
C TYR A 53 8.30 9.43 -16.49
N GLN A 54 8.21 9.10 -17.75
CA GLN A 54 8.99 8.04 -18.40
C GLN A 54 10.01 8.65 -19.35
N VAL A 55 11.21 8.12 -19.35
CA VAL A 55 12.22 8.47 -20.35
C VAL A 55 11.80 7.90 -21.69
N LYS A 56 11.79 8.75 -22.73
CA LYS A 56 11.56 8.35 -24.12
C LYS A 56 12.80 7.67 -24.70
N GLY A 57 12.58 6.70 -25.60
CA GLY A 57 13.64 6.01 -26.32
C GLY A 57 14.19 4.79 -25.58
N ASP A 58 15.48 4.50 -25.81
CA ASP A 58 16.16 3.34 -25.24
C ASP A 58 16.39 3.50 -23.74
N LYS A 59 16.70 2.39 -23.06
CA LYS A 59 16.97 2.41 -21.62
C LYS A 59 18.11 3.38 -21.31
N PRO A 60 17.89 4.41 -20.50
CA PRO A 60 18.90 5.42 -20.17
C PRO A 60 20.05 4.82 -19.36
N SER A 61 21.20 5.47 -19.41
CA SER A 61 22.30 5.15 -18.51
C SER A 61 21.94 5.58 -17.07
N GLN A 62 22.51 4.89 -16.08
CA GLN A 62 22.27 5.27 -14.68
C GLN A 62 22.78 6.69 -14.37
N ALA A 63 23.88 7.10 -15.02
CA ALA A 63 24.44 8.44 -14.85
C ALA A 63 23.48 9.53 -15.36
N ASP A 64 22.85 9.33 -16.52
CA ASP A 64 21.87 10.27 -17.07
C ASP A 64 20.60 10.32 -16.22
N MET A 65 20.17 9.17 -15.66
CA MET A 65 19.06 9.12 -14.73
C MET A 65 19.36 9.89 -13.45
N ASP A 66 20.53 9.67 -12.85
CA ASP A 66 20.93 10.33 -11.60
C ASP A 66 21.05 11.84 -11.80
N ASP A 67 21.62 12.29 -12.94
CA ASP A 67 21.74 13.70 -13.29
C ASP A 67 20.36 14.34 -13.53
N THR A 68 19.48 13.64 -14.26
CA THR A 68 18.11 14.12 -14.52
C THR A 68 17.30 14.23 -13.22
N VAL A 69 17.39 13.22 -12.35
CA VAL A 69 16.73 13.25 -11.03
C VAL A 69 17.28 14.41 -10.19
N TYR A 70 18.59 14.61 -10.17
CA TYR A 70 19.21 15.71 -9.45
C TYR A 70 18.74 17.08 -9.94
N LYS A 71 18.69 17.27 -11.27
CA LYS A 71 18.22 18.52 -11.87
C LYS A 71 16.74 18.78 -11.57
N LEU A 72 15.91 17.76 -11.69
CA LEU A 72 14.48 17.85 -11.32
C LEU A 72 14.31 18.14 -9.83
N GLN A 73 15.10 17.50 -8.95
CA GLN A 73 15.08 17.78 -7.52
C GLN A 73 15.38 19.27 -7.25
N LYS A 74 16.38 19.83 -7.92
CA LYS A 74 16.72 21.25 -7.77
C LYS A 74 15.63 22.20 -8.28
N ARG A 75 14.88 21.81 -9.31
CA ARG A 75 13.72 22.58 -9.78
C ARG A 75 12.61 22.59 -8.75
N VAL A 76 12.25 21.41 -8.24
CA VAL A 76 11.11 21.28 -7.34
C VAL A 76 11.35 21.87 -5.94
N GLU A 77 12.61 21.91 -5.49
CA GLU A 77 13.01 22.59 -4.25
C GLU A 77 12.67 24.10 -4.25
N GLN A 78 12.46 24.71 -5.41
CA GLN A 78 12.04 26.12 -5.52
C GLN A 78 10.57 26.31 -5.13
N TYR A 79 9.74 25.27 -5.27
CA TYR A 79 8.31 25.34 -4.96
C TYR A 79 8.00 24.88 -3.54
N SER A 80 8.72 23.88 -3.07
CA SER A 80 8.54 23.34 -1.71
C SER A 80 9.86 22.75 -1.19
N THR A 81 10.20 23.08 0.05
CA THR A 81 11.37 22.47 0.73
C THR A 81 11.19 20.98 1.00
N GLU A 82 9.97 20.48 0.93
CA GLU A 82 9.60 19.07 1.13
C GLU A 82 9.45 18.31 -0.20
N ALA A 83 9.63 19.03 -1.33
CA ALA A 83 9.53 18.43 -2.65
C ALA A 83 10.63 17.38 -2.88
N GLN A 84 10.26 16.30 -3.55
CA GLN A 84 11.14 15.17 -3.82
C GLN A 84 11.06 14.74 -5.30
N ALA A 85 12.22 14.48 -5.89
CA ALA A 85 12.33 13.79 -7.17
C ALA A 85 13.17 12.53 -6.98
N TYR A 86 12.69 11.40 -7.46
CA TYR A 86 13.36 10.11 -7.28
C TYR A 86 13.10 9.15 -8.43
N GLN A 87 14.06 8.26 -8.67
CA GLN A 87 13.94 7.23 -9.71
C GLN A 87 12.97 6.12 -9.29
N VAL A 88 12.11 5.70 -10.21
CA VAL A 88 11.17 4.59 -10.06
C VAL A 88 11.43 3.53 -11.14
N GLY A 89 11.99 2.41 -10.74
CA GLY A 89 12.39 1.37 -11.70
C GLY A 89 13.61 1.82 -12.53
N ASP A 90 13.65 1.39 -13.80
CA ASP A 90 14.84 1.56 -14.64
C ASP A 90 14.80 2.83 -15.53
N ASN A 91 13.59 3.36 -15.80
CA ASN A 91 13.40 4.43 -16.80
C ASN A 91 12.28 5.41 -16.44
N ARG A 92 11.95 5.54 -15.15
CA ARG A 92 10.92 6.47 -14.68
C ARG A 92 11.46 7.36 -13.57
N ILE A 93 10.91 8.57 -13.50
CA ILE A 93 11.20 9.54 -12.46
C ILE A 93 9.86 10.00 -11.87
N SER A 94 9.72 9.90 -10.56
CA SER A 94 8.57 10.44 -9.82
C SER A 94 8.98 11.72 -9.13
N ILE A 95 8.08 12.70 -9.19
CA ILE A 95 8.21 14.00 -8.54
C ILE A 95 7.01 14.18 -7.62
N GLU A 96 7.25 14.59 -6.38
CA GLU A 96 6.23 14.91 -5.40
C GLU A 96 6.49 16.28 -4.81
N ILE A 97 5.50 17.18 -4.88
CA ILE A 97 5.60 18.57 -4.42
C ILE A 97 4.43 18.85 -3.49
N PRO A 98 4.57 18.60 -2.19
CA PRO A 98 3.51 18.86 -1.21
C PRO A 98 3.31 20.35 -0.95
N GLY A 99 2.10 20.72 -0.54
CA GLY A 99 1.76 22.04 -0.03
C GLY A 99 1.61 23.16 -1.08
N VAL A 100 1.65 22.81 -2.38
CA VAL A 100 1.51 23.80 -3.45
C VAL A 100 0.06 24.01 -3.85
N SER A 101 -0.32 25.25 -4.14
CA SER A 101 -1.69 25.63 -4.49
C SER A 101 -1.95 25.77 -5.99
N ASP A 102 -0.92 26.07 -6.78
CA ASP A 102 -1.01 26.26 -8.24
C ASP A 102 -0.29 25.13 -8.98
N ALA A 103 -0.98 24.02 -9.04
CA ALA A 103 -0.45 22.79 -9.59
C ALA A 103 -0.28 22.85 -11.12
N ASN A 104 -1.17 23.52 -11.84
CA ASN A 104 -1.11 23.58 -13.30
C ASN A 104 0.12 24.35 -13.77
N LYS A 105 0.44 25.46 -13.10
CA LYS A 105 1.65 26.22 -13.38
C LYS A 105 2.92 25.40 -13.17
N ILE A 106 2.95 24.60 -12.13
CA ILE A 106 4.09 23.71 -11.84
C ILE A 106 4.19 22.59 -12.87
N LEU A 107 3.04 22.01 -13.28
CA LEU A 107 3.00 21.02 -14.35
C LEU A 107 3.52 21.60 -15.67
N GLU A 108 3.16 22.83 -16.01
CA GLU A 108 3.66 23.53 -17.18
C GLU A 108 5.19 23.73 -17.11
N GLU A 109 5.69 24.22 -15.97
CA GLU A 109 7.10 24.48 -15.76
C GLU A 109 7.96 23.20 -15.65
N LEU A 110 7.41 22.10 -15.14
CA LEU A 110 8.10 20.81 -15.03
C LEU A 110 7.91 19.91 -16.25
N GLY A 111 6.78 20.03 -16.93
CA GLY A 111 6.41 19.18 -18.07
C GLY A 111 7.20 19.51 -19.33
N GLN A 112 7.74 20.72 -19.43
CA GLN A 112 8.65 21.08 -20.48
C GLN A 112 10.10 20.80 -20.05
N PRO A 113 10.86 19.99 -20.81
CA PRO A 113 12.28 19.88 -20.58
C PRO A 113 12.85 21.28 -20.74
N GLY A 114 13.23 21.94 -19.64
CA GLY A 114 13.74 23.29 -19.68
C GLY A 114 14.76 23.43 -20.76
N SER A 115 14.42 24.16 -21.80
CA SER A 115 15.25 24.33 -22.98
C SER A 115 16.16 25.54 -22.77
N LEU A 116 17.34 25.26 -22.25
CA LEU A 116 18.40 26.27 -22.18
C LEU A 116 19.11 26.36 -23.53
N TYR A 117 19.06 27.53 -24.15
CA TYR A 117 19.77 27.82 -25.39
C TYR A 117 20.59 29.08 -25.25
N PHE A 118 21.82 29.04 -25.81
CA PHE A 118 22.64 30.21 -26.07
C PHE A 118 22.47 30.58 -27.53
N ILE A 119 21.97 31.76 -27.82
CA ILE A 119 21.50 32.17 -29.14
C ILE A 119 22.35 33.31 -29.64
N LYS A 120 22.86 33.22 -30.87
CA LYS A 120 23.56 34.31 -31.56
C LYS A 120 22.58 35.45 -31.81
N HIS A 121 23.11 36.71 -31.79
CA HIS A 121 22.27 37.87 -32.11
C HIS A 121 21.74 37.82 -33.53
N LYS A 122 22.59 37.40 -34.50
CA LYS A 122 22.22 37.32 -35.90
C LYS A 122 22.41 35.94 -36.47
N ASP A 123 21.56 35.56 -37.41
CA ASP A 123 21.71 34.38 -38.23
C ASP A 123 22.77 34.54 -39.34
N SER A 124 22.97 33.46 -40.11
CA SER A 124 23.92 33.43 -41.24
C SER A 124 23.53 34.41 -42.37
N GLU A 125 22.29 34.89 -42.44
CA GLU A 125 21.78 35.84 -43.42
C GLU A 125 21.83 37.29 -42.90
N GLY A 126 22.21 37.52 -41.65
CA GLY A 126 22.29 38.83 -40.98
C GLY A 126 21.00 39.32 -40.35
N ASN A 127 19.94 38.46 -40.24
CA ASN A 127 18.70 38.84 -39.58
C ASN A 127 18.86 38.68 -38.07
N GLU A 128 18.26 39.59 -37.31
CA GLU A 128 18.30 39.57 -35.85
C GLU A 128 17.38 38.46 -35.30
N ASN A 129 17.93 37.61 -34.44
CA ASN A 129 17.22 36.50 -33.81
C ASN A 129 16.42 36.96 -32.62
N TYR A 130 16.80 38.05 -31.96
CA TYR A 130 16.09 38.70 -30.87
C TYR A 130 16.26 40.21 -30.91
N SER A 131 15.36 40.95 -30.34
CA SER A 131 15.39 42.40 -30.31
C SER A 131 14.94 43.00 -28.99
N LEU A 132 15.40 44.21 -28.67
CA LEU A 132 14.97 44.93 -27.48
C LEU A 132 13.63 45.62 -27.74
N THR A 133 12.61 45.29 -26.99
CA THR A 133 11.27 45.90 -27.02
C THR A 133 11.03 46.76 -25.78
N ALA A 134 9.89 47.43 -25.71
CA ALA A 134 9.51 48.24 -24.52
C ALA A 134 9.35 47.35 -23.25
N SER A 135 9.12 46.08 -23.40
CA SER A 135 8.96 45.12 -22.31
C SER A 135 10.20 44.27 -21.99
N GLY A 136 11.33 44.52 -22.67
CA GLY A 136 12.55 43.74 -22.54
C GLY A 136 12.99 43.09 -23.85
N TYR A 137 13.93 42.18 -23.77
CA TYR A 137 14.37 41.41 -24.95
C TYR A 137 13.35 40.32 -25.29
N THR A 138 13.03 40.17 -26.57
CA THR A 138 12.12 39.15 -27.10
C THR A 138 12.74 38.45 -28.31
N LEU A 139 12.45 37.16 -28.48
CA LEU A 139 12.81 36.41 -29.69
C LEU A 139 12.01 36.92 -30.88
N ASN A 140 12.69 37.05 -32.03
CA ASN A 140 12.08 37.39 -33.31
C ASN A 140 11.68 36.14 -34.11
N LYS A 141 12.21 34.97 -33.72
CA LYS A 141 11.99 33.66 -34.36
C LYS A 141 11.66 32.61 -33.35
N SER A 142 10.95 31.57 -33.75
CA SER A 142 10.72 30.39 -32.96
C SER A 142 12.02 29.59 -32.70
N ILE A 143 12.06 28.81 -31.65
CA ILE A 143 13.25 27.97 -31.32
C ILE A 143 13.56 26.99 -32.45
N ASP A 144 12.54 26.44 -33.11
CA ASP A 144 12.76 25.52 -34.22
C ASP A 144 13.37 26.23 -35.45
N GLU A 145 12.94 27.44 -35.77
CA GLU A 145 13.57 28.26 -36.78
C GLU A 145 15.03 28.63 -36.43
N LEU A 146 15.32 28.86 -35.15
CA LEU A 146 16.67 29.11 -34.66
C LEU A 146 17.58 27.89 -34.76
N LYS A 147 17.07 26.69 -34.60
CA LYS A 147 17.78 25.43 -34.85
C LYS A 147 18.11 25.26 -36.34
N ASP A 148 17.11 25.49 -37.20
CA ASP A 148 17.26 25.35 -38.66
C ASP A 148 18.27 26.35 -39.27
N THR A 149 18.43 27.51 -38.62
CA THR A 149 19.36 28.57 -39.08
C THR A 149 20.74 28.52 -38.41
N ASP A 150 21.08 27.47 -37.66
CA ASP A 150 22.33 27.29 -36.90
C ASP A 150 22.63 28.49 -35.97
N SER A 151 21.58 29.11 -35.48
CA SER A 151 21.66 30.28 -34.60
C SER A 151 21.84 29.91 -33.12
N ILE A 152 21.68 28.62 -32.74
CA ILE A 152 21.90 28.11 -31.40
C ILE A 152 23.37 27.72 -31.25
N VAL A 153 24.06 28.39 -30.32
CA VAL A 153 25.48 28.17 -30.02
C VAL A 153 25.68 26.96 -29.11
N LEU A 154 24.91 26.93 -28.01
CA LEU A 154 24.96 25.89 -27.00
C LEU A 154 23.55 25.55 -26.57
N THR A 155 23.40 24.32 -26.13
CA THR A 155 22.23 23.84 -25.38
C THR A 155 22.62 23.62 -23.91
N GLY A 156 21.67 23.30 -23.07
CA GLY A 156 21.94 23.02 -21.65
C GLY A 156 22.87 21.83 -21.42
N THR A 157 22.98 20.92 -22.38
CA THR A 157 23.84 19.73 -22.29
C THR A 157 25.34 20.03 -22.37
N GLU A 158 25.71 21.14 -23.02
CA GLU A 158 27.10 21.59 -23.10
C GLU A 158 27.55 22.43 -21.91
N VAL A 159 26.66 22.72 -20.96
CA VAL A 159 27.00 23.42 -19.71
C VAL A 159 27.35 22.41 -18.62
N LYS A 160 28.55 22.48 -18.09
CA LYS A 160 29.02 21.59 -17.02
C LYS A 160 28.58 22.07 -15.63
N THR A 161 28.73 23.39 -15.39
CA THR A 161 28.28 24.02 -14.13
C THR A 161 28.12 25.52 -14.28
N ALA A 162 27.28 26.10 -13.42
CA ALA A 162 27.13 27.54 -13.25
C ALA A 162 27.02 27.89 -11.76
N SER A 163 27.64 28.98 -11.32
CA SER A 163 27.60 29.44 -9.94
C SER A 163 27.68 30.94 -9.84
N ALA A 164 26.97 31.50 -8.84
CA ALA A 164 27.14 32.91 -8.52
C ALA A 164 28.54 33.17 -7.99
N GLY A 165 29.25 34.12 -8.58
CA GLY A 165 30.59 34.52 -8.21
C GLY A 165 30.66 35.97 -7.76
N VAL A 166 31.68 36.31 -6.94
CA VAL A 166 31.98 37.69 -6.54
C VAL A 166 33.01 38.27 -7.50
N LEU A 167 32.61 39.32 -8.19
CA LEU A 167 33.47 40.08 -9.07
C LEU A 167 34.11 41.20 -8.27
N ASN A 168 35.41 41.24 -8.19
CA ASN A 168 36.13 42.35 -7.57
C ASN A 168 36.30 43.47 -8.61
N ASP A 169 35.54 44.52 -8.52
CA ASP A 169 35.79 45.72 -9.32
C ASP A 169 37.06 46.40 -8.79
N SER A 170 38.17 46.17 -9.51
CA SER A 170 39.47 46.74 -9.16
C SER A 170 39.51 48.27 -9.19
N THR A 171 38.49 48.94 -9.76
CA THR A 171 38.44 50.40 -9.94
C THR A 171 37.67 51.08 -8.79
N THR A 172 36.65 50.45 -8.28
CA THR A 172 35.76 51.09 -7.28
C THR A 172 35.82 50.43 -5.90
N GLY A 173 36.42 49.22 -5.78
CA GLY A 173 36.48 48.46 -4.53
C GLY A 173 35.14 47.87 -4.08
N ASN A 174 34.09 48.05 -4.87
CA ASN A 174 32.76 47.50 -4.56
C ASN A 174 32.68 46.05 -5.05
N LYS A 175 31.99 45.23 -4.29
CA LYS A 175 31.62 43.87 -4.68
C LYS A 175 30.54 43.93 -5.73
N LYS A 176 30.80 43.42 -6.91
CA LYS A 176 29.81 43.10 -7.93
C LYS A 176 29.61 41.59 -7.96
N TYR A 177 28.44 41.17 -8.34
CA TYR A 177 28.14 39.76 -8.49
C TYR A 177 27.97 39.41 -9.96
N GLY A 178 28.24 38.19 -10.33
CA GLY A 178 28.07 37.66 -11.67
C GLY A 178 27.98 36.15 -11.65
N VAL A 179 27.81 35.53 -12.82
CA VAL A 179 27.70 34.11 -12.97
C VAL A 179 28.97 33.55 -13.62
N ASP A 180 29.62 32.67 -12.89
CA ASP A 180 30.73 31.86 -13.39
C ASP A 180 30.18 30.62 -14.10
N LEU A 181 30.53 30.40 -15.34
CA LEU A 181 30.06 29.33 -16.21
C LEU A 181 31.23 28.45 -16.60
N GLU A 182 31.11 27.15 -16.49
CA GLU A 182 32.05 26.16 -17.01
C GLU A 182 31.34 25.25 -18.01
N LEU A 183 31.90 25.13 -19.22
CA LEU A 183 31.36 24.33 -20.31
C LEU A 183 32.05 22.97 -20.40
N THR A 184 31.41 22.02 -21.08
CA THR A 184 32.05 20.77 -21.50
C THR A 184 33.12 21.04 -22.54
N GLU A 185 33.99 20.06 -22.86
CA GLU A 185 35.00 20.20 -23.89
C GLU A 185 34.38 20.54 -25.27
N GLU A 186 33.28 19.87 -25.63
CA GLU A 186 32.54 20.15 -26.87
C GLU A 186 31.91 21.54 -26.86
N GLY A 187 31.29 21.91 -25.72
CA GLY A 187 30.74 23.25 -25.56
C GLY A 187 31.76 24.34 -25.59
N ALA A 188 32.98 24.10 -25.09
CA ALA A 188 34.09 25.07 -25.15
C ALA A 188 34.53 25.39 -26.59
N GLU A 189 34.62 24.39 -27.47
CA GLU A 189 34.95 24.57 -28.87
C GLU A 189 33.86 25.37 -29.62
N LYS A 190 32.59 25.02 -29.44
CA LYS A 190 31.45 25.73 -30.03
C LYS A 190 31.40 27.18 -29.54
N PHE A 191 31.58 27.37 -28.24
CA PHE A 191 31.51 28.70 -27.62
C PHE A 191 32.69 29.61 -28.00
N LYS A 192 33.90 29.05 -28.17
CA LYS A 192 35.06 29.75 -28.68
C LYS A 192 34.75 30.37 -30.06
N THR A 193 34.24 29.56 -30.98
CA THR A 193 33.90 30.01 -32.34
C THR A 193 32.85 31.13 -32.32
N ALA A 194 31.79 30.94 -31.52
CA ALA A 194 30.72 31.93 -31.42
C ALA A 194 31.17 33.24 -30.74
N THR A 195 32.02 33.14 -29.71
CA THR A 195 32.56 34.35 -29.03
C THR A 195 33.60 35.07 -29.87
N GLU A 196 34.38 34.37 -30.72
CA GLU A 196 35.27 34.98 -31.69
C GLU A 196 34.48 35.74 -32.77
N GLU A 197 33.40 35.15 -33.27
CA GLU A 197 32.50 35.79 -34.23
C GLU A 197 31.83 37.03 -33.62
N ALA A 198 31.25 36.92 -32.44
CA ALA A 198 30.60 38.05 -31.76
C ALA A 198 31.58 39.17 -31.38
N TYR A 199 32.79 38.83 -30.91
CA TYR A 199 33.84 39.80 -30.58
C TYR A 199 34.26 40.61 -31.79
N ASN A 200 34.49 39.95 -32.96
CA ASN A 200 34.85 40.57 -34.20
C ASN A 200 33.71 41.41 -34.79
N ASN A 201 32.46 41.13 -34.48
CA ASN A 201 31.27 41.86 -34.87
C ASN A 201 30.89 42.98 -33.83
N ASN A 202 31.89 43.75 -33.39
CA ASN A 202 31.72 44.90 -32.52
C ASN A 202 31.15 44.55 -31.13
N HIS A 203 31.65 43.49 -30.54
CA HIS A 203 31.18 42.98 -29.22
C HIS A 203 29.68 42.62 -29.16
N ASP A 204 29.23 41.95 -30.21
CA ASP A 204 27.83 41.52 -30.30
C ASP A 204 27.42 40.67 -29.10
N THR A 205 26.15 40.41 -28.95
CA THR A 205 25.57 39.72 -27.79
C THR A 205 25.30 38.25 -28.07
N ILE A 206 25.36 37.42 -27.05
CA ILE A 206 24.86 36.05 -27.07
C ILE A 206 23.77 35.97 -26.01
N ALA A 207 22.51 35.80 -26.43
CA ALA A 207 21.37 35.72 -25.54
C ALA A 207 21.30 34.35 -24.88
N ILE A 208 20.90 34.31 -23.61
CA ILE A 208 20.64 33.11 -22.86
C ILE A 208 19.11 33.01 -22.71
N TYR A 209 18.58 32.01 -23.38
CA TYR A 209 17.14 31.70 -23.38
C TYR A 209 16.86 30.50 -22.51
N TYR A 210 15.85 30.59 -21.68
CA TYR A 210 15.36 29.52 -20.87
C TYR A 210 13.83 29.54 -20.82
N ASP A 211 13.23 28.46 -21.25
CA ASP A 211 11.82 28.11 -21.04
C ASP A 211 10.81 29.24 -21.33
N GLY A 212 10.89 29.76 -22.57
CA GLY A 212 9.96 30.81 -23.02
C GLY A 212 10.50 32.25 -22.89
N ALA A 213 11.58 32.49 -22.12
CA ALA A 213 12.09 33.81 -21.83
C ALA A 213 13.59 33.97 -22.08
N LEU A 214 14.01 35.18 -22.47
CA LEU A 214 15.42 35.57 -22.49
C LEU A 214 15.82 36.03 -21.08
N ILE A 215 16.61 35.19 -20.39
CA ILE A 215 17.02 35.47 -19.01
C ILE A 215 18.19 36.44 -18.89
N SER A 216 19.04 36.45 -19.90
CA SER A 216 20.18 37.37 -19.96
C SER A 216 20.68 37.56 -21.41
N VAL A 217 21.15 38.75 -21.73
CA VAL A 217 21.69 39.09 -23.05
C VAL A 217 23.04 39.77 -22.89
N PRO A 218 24.11 39.03 -22.47
CA PRO A 218 25.42 39.59 -22.24
C PRO A 218 26.14 39.89 -23.54
N SER A 219 26.92 41.02 -23.56
CA SER A 219 27.85 41.35 -24.66
C SER A 219 29.15 40.55 -24.53
N VAL A 220 29.71 40.14 -25.66
CA VAL A 220 30.94 39.37 -25.69
C VAL A 220 32.15 40.32 -25.64
N ASN A 221 32.82 40.38 -24.49
CA ASN A 221 33.94 41.29 -24.27
C ASN A 221 35.31 40.68 -24.58
N ALA A 222 35.39 39.38 -24.73
CA ALA A 222 36.62 38.66 -25.07
C ALA A 222 36.28 37.29 -25.70
N VAL A 223 37.20 36.75 -26.48
CA VAL A 223 37.14 35.39 -27.00
C VAL A 223 37.38 34.41 -25.85
N ILE A 224 36.51 33.41 -25.70
CA ILE A 224 36.55 32.45 -24.59
C ILE A 224 37.12 31.13 -25.10
N GLU A 225 38.43 30.91 -24.87
CA GLU A 225 39.14 29.74 -25.42
C GLU A 225 39.09 28.49 -24.54
N ASN A 226 38.83 28.64 -23.24
CA ASN A 226 38.98 27.56 -22.24
C ASN A 226 37.66 27.05 -21.65
N GLY A 227 36.53 27.42 -22.26
CA GLY A 227 35.21 27.01 -21.80
C GLY A 227 34.80 27.58 -20.45
N LYS A 228 35.52 28.56 -19.90
CA LYS A 228 35.14 29.26 -18.65
C LYS A 228 34.72 30.68 -19.04
N ALA A 229 33.45 30.93 -18.88
CA ALA A 229 32.83 32.21 -19.14
C ALA A 229 32.35 32.85 -17.86
N GLN A 230 32.24 34.18 -17.86
CA GLN A 230 31.67 34.92 -16.76
C GLN A 230 30.65 35.91 -17.30
N ILE A 231 29.42 35.80 -16.79
CA ILE A 231 28.36 36.74 -17.09
C ILE A 231 28.42 37.84 -16.01
N SER A 232 28.73 39.05 -16.43
CA SER A 232 28.84 40.20 -15.55
C SER A 232 27.79 41.24 -15.91
N GLY A 233 27.24 41.90 -14.89
CA GLY A 233 26.21 42.93 -15.03
C GLY A 233 26.05 43.75 -13.76
N ASN A 234 25.06 44.60 -13.74
CA ASN A 234 24.66 45.30 -12.53
C ASN A 234 23.57 44.47 -11.80
N MET A 235 24.00 43.33 -11.25
CA MET A 235 23.12 42.39 -10.54
C MET A 235 23.58 42.25 -9.08
N ASP A 236 22.64 41.97 -8.21
CA ASP A 236 22.93 41.56 -6.86
C ASP A 236 23.25 40.06 -6.76
N TYR A 237 23.51 39.57 -5.56
CA TYR A 237 23.82 38.14 -5.34
C TYR A 237 22.65 37.23 -5.69
N GLU A 238 21.43 37.65 -5.35
CA GLU A 238 20.21 36.89 -5.56
C GLU A 238 19.90 36.75 -7.05
N GLU A 239 20.01 37.82 -7.81
CA GLU A 239 19.88 37.79 -9.28
C GLU A 239 20.94 36.92 -9.93
N ALA A 240 22.22 37.02 -9.50
CA ALA A 240 23.29 36.19 -10.01
C ALA A 240 23.08 34.70 -9.69
N ASP A 241 22.61 34.38 -8.47
CA ASP A 241 22.35 33.01 -8.07
C ASP A 241 21.13 32.42 -8.78
N ASN A 242 20.10 33.22 -9.02
CA ASN A 242 18.94 32.82 -9.81
C ASN A 242 19.34 32.49 -11.27
N ILE A 243 20.11 33.35 -11.92
CA ILE A 243 20.61 33.08 -13.27
C ILE A 243 21.53 31.87 -13.31
N ALA A 244 22.44 31.75 -12.37
CA ALA A 244 23.34 30.59 -12.26
C ALA A 244 22.54 29.28 -11.98
N SER A 245 21.55 29.34 -11.12
CA SER A 245 20.68 28.21 -10.82
C SER A 245 19.88 27.79 -12.05
N THR A 246 19.28 28.75 -12.75
CA THR A 246 18.54 28.49 -13.99
C THR A 246 19.42 27.87 -15.09
N ILE A 247 20.65 28.38 -15.29
CA ILE A 247 21.60 27.81 -16.22
C ILE A 247 22.04 26.40 -15.79
N ARG A 248 22.30 26.18 -14.51
CA ARG A 248 22.73 24.89 -13.96
C ARG A 248 21.63 23.81 -14.06
N ILE A 249 20.37 24.21 -13.87
CA ILE A 249 19.19 23.35 -13.97
C ILE A 249 18.81 23.12 -15.44
N GLY A 250 19.13 24.08 -16.31
CA GLY A 250 18.72 24.09 -17.70
C GLY A 250 19.27 22.93 -18.52
N GLY A 251 18.40 22.23 -19.20
CA GLY A 251 18.72 21.10 -20.07
C GLY A 251 18.73 19.76 -19.37
N LEU A 252 17.59 19.05 -19.44
CA LEU A 252 17.54 17.64 -19.08
C LEU A 252 18.27 16.83 -20.16
N ASN A 253 19.12 15.90 -19.77
CA ASN A 253 19.81 15.00 -20.68
C ASN A 253 18.88 13.95 -21.28
N LEU A 254 17.70 13.75 -20.67
CA LEU A 254 16.72 12.77 -21.08
C LEU A 254 15.41 13.45 -21.47
N GLU A 255 14.83 13.01 -22.56
CA GLU A 255 13.49 13.42 -22.98
C GLU A 255 12.45 12.66 -22.13
N LEU A 256 11.56 13.39 -21.48
CA LEU A 256 10.58 12.87 -20.54
C LEU A 256 9.17 12.95 -21.14
N GLU A 257 8.37 11.92 -20.86
CA GLU A 257 6.95 11.87 -21.20
C GLU A 257 6.14 11.65 -19.93
N GLU A 258 5.10 12.46 -19.72
CA GLU A 258 4.21 12.31 -18.59
C GLU A 258 3.46 10.98 -18.69
N LEU A 259 3.63 10.12 -17.68
CA LEU A 259 2.87 8.88 -17.53
C LEU A 259 1.64 9.04 -16.65
N SER A 260 1.79 9.80 -15.59
CA SER A 260 0.70 10.11 -14.67
C SER A 260 0.99 11.39 -13.91
N SER A 261 -0.05 12.12 -13.61
CA SER A 261 -0.02 13.26 -12.70
C SER A 261 -1.24 13.24 -11.80
N GLU A 262 -1.06 13.67 -10.58
CA GLU A 262 -2.09 13.79 -9.56
C GLU A 262 -1.96 15.17 -8.92
N VAL A 263 -3.07 15.87 -8.85
CA VAL A 263 -3.18 17.19 -8.24
C VAL A 263 -4.26 17.12 -7.17
N VAL A 264 -3.89 17.43 -5.95
CA VAL A 264 -4.82 17.42 -4.80
C VAL A 264 -4.85 18.80 -4.17
N GLY A 265 -6.04 19.39 -4.06
CA GLY A 265 -6.23 20.64 -3.36
C GLY A 265 -5.93 20.50 -1.86
N ALA A 266 -5.18 21.44 -1.29
CA ALA A 266 -4.76 21.41 0.13
C ALA A 266 -5.94 21.36 1.11
N GLN A 267 -7.06 22.00 0.80
CA GLN A 267 -8.26 21.99 1.64
C GLN A 267 -8.89 20.59 1.74
N LEU A 268 -8.96 19.86 0.63
CA LEU A 268 -9.49 18.50 0.61
C LEU A 268 -8.65 17.54 1.47
N GLY A 269 -7.33 17.68 1.43
CA GLY A 269 -6.41 16.90 2.26
C GLY A 269 -6.58 17.18 3.76
N GLN A 270 -6.67 18.45 4.15
CA GLN A 270 -6.86 18.84 5.56
C GLN A 270 -8.19 18.34 6.13
N ASP A 271 -9.28 18.41 5.39
CA ASP A 271 -10.58 17.90 5.82
C ASP A 271 -10.56 16.37 5.96
N ALA A 272 -9.86 15.69 5.08
CA ALA A 272 -9.64 14.26 5.15
C ALA A 272 -8.85 13.85 6.40
N LEU A 273 -7.77 14.57 6.70
CA LEU A 273 -6.96 14.34 7.90
C LEU A 273 -7.79 14.58 9.18
N LYS A 274 -8.49 15.70 9.28
CA LYS A 274 -9.33 16.06 10.43
C LYS A 274 -10.45 15.05 10.66
N GLY A 275 -11.19 14.69 9.62
CA GLY A 275 -12.26 13.70 9.67
C GLY A 275 -11.77 12.34 10.15
N SER A 276 -10.62 11.90 9.63
CA SER A 276 -10.00 10.62 9.97
C SER A 276 -9.48 10.58 11.41
N LEU A 277 -8.86 11.64 11.89
CA LEU A 277 -8.40 11.75 13.28
C LEU A 277 -9.56 11.68 14.28
N ILE A 278 -10.65 12.39 13.99
CA ILE A 278 -11.88 12.34 14.80
C ILE A 278 -12.46 10.91 14.79
N ALA A 279 -12.53 10.26 13.63
CA ALA A 279 -13.00 8.88 13.50
C ALA A 279 -12.15 7.91 14.33
N GLY A 280 -10.82 8.05 14.25
CA GLY A 280 -9.88 7.26 15.04
C GLY A 280 -10.05 7.44 16.55
N ALA A 281 -10.19 8.69 17.01
CA ALA A 281 -10.38 9.00 18.43
C ALA A 281 -11.71 8.46 18.98
N ILE A 282 -12.80 8.62 18.24
CA ILE A 282 -14.13 8.11 18.61
C ILE A 282 -14.13 6.57 18.62
N GLY A 283 -13.59 5.96 17.56
CA GLY A 283 -13.44 4.51 17.47
C GLY A 283 -12.63 3.93 18.63
N LEU A 284 -11.47 4.53 18.93
CA LEU A 284 -10.61 4.16 20.05
C LEU A 284 -11.37 4.24 21.39
N ALA A 285 -12.09 5.34 21.62
CA ALA A 285 -12.88 5.53 22.84
C ALA A 285 -13.96 4.44 22.99
N ILE A 286 -14.72 4.15 21.93
CA ILE A 286 -15.76 3.11 21.94
C ILE A 286 -15.14 1.74 22.23
N VAL A 287 -14.02 1.41 21.58
CA VAL A 287 -13.33 0.14 21.80
C VAL A 287 -12.79 0.03 23.23
N CYS A 288 -12.19 1.08 23.79
CA CYS A 288 -11.73 1.11 25.18
C CYS A 288 -12.89 0.90 26.18
N VAL A 289 -14.02 1.58 25.97
CA VAL A 289 -15.23 1.39 26.80
C VAL A 289 -15.76 -0.04 26.70
N PHE A 290 -15.85 -0.59 25.48
CA PHE A 290 -16.26 -1.97 25.24
C PHE A 290 -15.37 -2.97 25.97
N MET A 291 -14.04 -2.80 25.87
CA MET A 291 -13.07 -3.68 26.52
C MET A 291 -13.18 -3.61 28.04
N CYS A 292 -13.31 -2.42 28.61
CA CYS A 292 -13.54 -2.26 30.06
C CYS A 292 -14.84 -2.90 30.51
N TRP A 293 -15.90 -2.79 29.72
CA TRP A 293 -17.22 -3.38 30.05
C TRP A 293 -17.23 -4.90 29.99
N VAL A 294 -16.61 -5.49 28.96
CA VAL A 294 -16.62 -6.95 28.72
C VAL A 294 -15.60 -7.69 29.59
N TYR A 295 -14.40 -7.11 29.74
CA TYR A 295 -13.27 -7.78 30.39
C TYR A 295 -12.87 -7.18 31.74
N LEU A 296 -13.52 -6.10 32.20
CA LEU A 296 -13.26 -5.44 33.49
C LEU A 296 -11.78 -5.01 33.63
N LEU A 297 -11.06 -5.51 34.64
CA LEU A 297 -9.69 -5.15 34.92
C LEU A 297 -8.70 -5.53 33.77
N PRO A 298 -8.76 -6.72 33.18
CA PRO A 298 -8.05 -7.01 31.94
C PRO A 298 -8.38 -6.04 30.81
N GLY A 299 -9.65 -5.62 30.70
CA GLY A 299 -10.09 -4.62 29.72
C GLY A 299 -9.43 -3.25 29.96
N LEU A 300 -9.36 -2.81 31.20
CA LEU A 300 -8.62 -1.58 31.55
C LEU A 300 -7.13 -1.68 31.20
N ALA A 301 -6.49 -2.84 31.46
CA ALA A 301 -5.11 -3.06 31.12
C ALA A 301 -4.87 -3.00 29.59
N SER A 302 -5.79 -3.61 28.81
CA SER A 302 -5.70 -3.53 27.34
C SER A 302 -5.99 -2.13 26.81
N SER A 303 -6.88 -1.36 27.43
CA SER A 303 -7.18 0.02 27.03
C SER A 303 -5.96 0.93 27.24
N LEU A 304 -5.24 0.79 28.38
CA LEU A 304 -3.98 1.50 28.59
C LEU A 304 -2.90 1.09 27.58
N ALA A 305 -2.80 -0.19 27.28
CA ALA A 305 -1.86 -0.68 26.29
C ALA A 305 -2.22 -0.23 24.87
N LEU A 306 -3.50 0.00 24.57
CA LEU A 306 -3.98 0.48 23.28
C LEU A 306 -3.70 1.98 23.09
N ILE A 307 -3.81 2.78 24.16
CA ILE A 307 -3.37 4.19 24.14
C ILE A 307 -1.87 4.25 23.83
N LEU A 308 -1.06 3.46 24.57
CA LEU A 308 0.38 3.38 24.34
C LEU A 308 0.72 2.87 22.92
N TYR A 309 -0.08 1.97 22.36
CA TYR A 309 0.04 1.51 20.99
C TYR A 309 -0.12 2.67 20.00
N THR A 310 -1.14 3.50 20.18
CA THR A 310 -1.41 4.64 19.30
C THR A 310 -0.27 5.67 19.38
N GLU A 311 0.19 6.01 20.59
CA GLU A 311 1.33 6.91 20.81
C GLU A 311 2.60 6.36 20.16
N LEU A 312 2.88 5.08 20.33
CA LEU A 312 4.07 4.44 19.79
C LEU A 312 4.06 4.40 18.26
N ILE A 313 2.91 4.19 17.63
CA ILE A 313 2.79 4.27 16.17
C ILE A 313 3.14 5.68 15.67
N LEU A 314 2.56 6.73 16.26
CA LEU A 314 2.83 8.11 15.84
C LEU A 314 4.32 8.46 15.97
N ILE A 315 4.94 8.07 17.07
CA ILE A 315 6.39 8.28 17.28
C ILE A 315 7.21 7.53 16.24
N LEU A 316 6.86 6.27 15.95
CA LEU A 316 7.61 5.45 14.99
C LEU A 316 7.41 5.90 13.55
N LEU A 317 6.26 6.43 13.17
CA LEU A 317 6.05 7.03 11.85
C LEU A 317 7.03 8.17 11.62
N ASN A 318 7.15 9.09 12.57
CA ASN A 318 8.12 10.18 12.50
C ASN A 318 9.58 9.68 12.56
N ALA A 319 9.88 8.70 13.44
CA ALA A 319 11.24 8.18 13.62
C ALA A 319 11.78 7.41 12.40
N PHE A 320 10.92 6.81 11.60
CA PHE A 320 11.27 6.07 10.39
C PHE A 320 10.97 6.84 9.09
N ASP A 321 10.64 8.13 9.18
CA ASP A 321 10.28 8.98 8.04
C ASP A 321 9.22 8.35 7.13
N ILE A 322 8.25 7.67 7.74
CA ILE A 322 7.16 7.03 6.99
C ILE A 322 6.12 8.09 6.65
N THR A 323 5.93 8.33 5.36
CA THR A 323 4.90 9.24 4.86
C THR A 323 3.51 8.69 5.17
N LEU A 324 2.71 9.49 5.86
CA LEU A 324 1.34 9.18 6.23
C LEU A 324 0.39 9.56 5.09
N THR A 325 -0.20 8.56 4.46
CA THR A 325 -1.18 8.72 3.38
C THR A 325 -2.61 8.52 3.90
N LEU A 326 -3.60 8.89 3.12
CA LEU A 326 -5.01 8.70 3.47
C LEU A 326 -5.37 7.22 3.70
N PRO A 327 -4.99 6.27 2.82
CA PRO A 327 -5.08 4.85 3.14
C PRO A 327 -4.21 4.45 4.34
N GLY A 328 -3.07 5.10 4.56
CA GLY A 328 -2.19 4.88 5.72
C GLY A 328 -2.90 5.16 7.05
N ILE A 329 -3.65 6.25 7.14
CA ILE A 329 -4.50 6.55 8.31
C ILE A 329 -5.55 5.46 8.50
N ALA A 330 -6.21 5.03 7.42
CA ALA A 330 -7.16 3.93 7.49
C ALA A 330 -6.50 2.64 7.99
N GLY A 331 -5.25 2.37 7.59
CA GLY A 331 -4.42 1.27 8.08
C GLY A 331 -4.13 1.36 9.58
N ILE A 332 -3.83 2.54 10.10
CA ILE A 332 -3.63 2.76 11.56
C ILE A 332 -4.94 2.52 12.32
N ILE A 333 -6.04 3.09 11.86
CA ILE A 333 -7.36 2.95 12.50
C ILE A 333 -7.80 1.48 12.52
N LEU A 334 -7.62 0.78 11.40
CA LEU A 334 -7.83 -0.66 11.32
C LEU A 334 -6.89 -1.41 12.27
N GLY A 335 -5.63 -1.00 12.33
CA GLY A 335 -4.61 -1.54 13.24
C GLY A 335 -5.00 -1.43 14.71
N ILE A 336 -5.65 -0.34 15.13
CA ILE A 336 -6.21 -0.17 16.48
C ILE A 336 -7.25 -1.27 16.74
N GLY A 337 -8.15 -1.52 15.79
CA GLY A 337 -9.15 -2.60 15.89
C GLY A 337 -8.50 -3.98 16.03
N MET A 338 -7.47 -4.26 15.23
CA MET A 338 -6.73 -5.53 15.26
C MET A 338 -5.84 -5.68 16.50
N ALA A 339 -5.33 -4.59 17.07
CA ALA A 339 -4.51 -4.63 18.30
C ALA A 339 -5.28 -5.14 19.51
N VAL A 340 -6.60 -4.98 19.51
CA VAL A 340 -7.48 -5.51 20.55
C VAL A 340 -7.66 -7.03 20.41
N ASP A 341 -7.60 -7.57 19.20
CA ASP A 341 -7.84 -8.99 18.93
C ASP A 341 -6.91 -9.90 19.75
N ALA A 342 -5.63 -9.60 19.80
CA ALA A 342 -4.66 -10.33 20.60
C ALA A 342 -5.06 -10.36 22.09
N ASN A 343 -5.55 -9.25 22.63
CA ASN A 343 -6.00 -9.15 24.01
C ASN A 343 -7.29 -9.95 24.25
N VAL A 344 -8.23 -9.92 23.32
CA VAL A 344 -9.46 -10.73 23.37
C VAL A 344 -9.12 -12.22 23.40
N ILE A 345 -8.13 -12.66 22.61
CA ILE A 345 -7.62 -14.03 22.60
C ILE A 345 -7.06 -14.42 23.97
N ILE A 346 -6.19 -13.59 24.53
CA ILE A 346 -5.56 -13.84 25.83
C ILE A 346 -6.63 -13.94 26.92
N PHE A 347 -7.55 -12.98 26.95
CA PHE A 347 -8.56 -12.91 28.00
C PHE A 347 -9.60 -14.02 27.91
N ALA A 348 -9.93 -14.49 26.71
CA ALA A 348 -10.76 -15.68 26.54
C ALA A 348 -10.08 -16.92 27.16
N ARG A 349 -8.78 -17.12 26.89
CA ARG A 349 -7.99 -18.21 27.47
C ARG A 349 -7.86 -18.08 28.99
N VAL A 350 -7.67 -16.88 29.54
CA VAL A 350 -7.64 -16.64 30.98
C VAL A 350 -8.99 -17.01 31.63
N LYS A 351 -10.11 -16.64 30.99
CA LYS A 351 -11.46 -17.04 31.47
C LYS A 351 -11.69 -18.56 31.47
N GLU A 352 -11.19 -19.25 30.43
CA GLU A 352 -11.24 -20.72 30.37
C GLU A 352 -10.48 -21.33 31.55
N GLU A 353 -9.25 -20.90 31.81
CA GLU A 353 -8.42 -21.40 32.91
C GLU A 353 -9.02 -21.10 34.32
N LEU A 354 -9.65 -19.93 34.49
CA LEU A 354 -10.40 -19.59 35.70
C LEU A 354 -11.61 -20.50 35.88
N THR A 355 -12.33 -20.81 34.80
CA THR A 355 -13.48 -21.72 34.86
C THR A 355 -13.09 -23.16 35.21
N GLU A 356 -11.85 -23.57 34.85
CA GLU A 356 -11.26 -24.86 35.31
C GLU A 356 -10.85 -24.87 36.77
N GLY A 357 -11.07 -23.78 37.53
CA GLY A 357 -10.79 -23.67 38.97
C GLY A 357 -9.32 -23.35 39.30
N LYS A 358 -8.52 -22.89 38.35
CA LYS A 358 -7.15 -22.47 38.62
C LYS A 358 -7.08 -21.10 39.31
N SER A 359 -6.08 -20.88 40.13
CA SER A 359 -5.87 -19.59 40.76
C SER A 359 -5.63 -18.48 39.69
N VAL A 360 -6.02 -17.23 39.98
CA VAL A 360 -5.87 -16.09 39.07
C VAL A 360 -4.46 -16.00 38.50
N HIS A 361 -3.42 -16.17 39.33
CA HIS A 361 -2.04 -16.12 38.88
C HIS A 361 -1.69 -17.23 37.87
N ALA A 362 -2.13 -18.45 38.15
CA ALA A 362 -1.91 -19.58 37.25
C ALA A 362 -2.70 -19.41 35.95
N SER A 363 -3.93 -18.92 36.02
CA SER A 363 -4.81 -18.67 34.88
C SER A 363 -4.24 -17.56 33.98
N LEU A 364 -3.72 -16.48 34.53
CA LEU A 364 -3.03 -15.44 33.77
C LEU A 364 -1.79 -16.00 33.06
N LYS A 365 -0.92 -16.73 33.79
CA LYS A 365 0.30 -17.31 33.18
C LYS A 365 -0.04 -18.31 32.06
N SER A 366 -0.99 -19.22 32.30
CA SER A 366 -1.41 -20.23 31.33
C SER A 366 -2.12 -19.60 30.13
N GLY A 367 -3.01 -18.61 30.36
CA GLY A 367 -3.74 -17.91 29.33
C GLY A 367 -2.80 -17.20 28.33
N PHE A 368 -1.82 -16.45 28.82
CA PHE A 368 -0.80 -15.83 27.94
C PHE A 368 0.01 -16.86 27.15
N GLN A 369 0.43 -17.97 27.79
CA GLN A 369 1.19 -19.01 27.12
C GLN A 369 0.40 -19.73 26.03
N LYS A 370 -0.87 -20.08 26.31
CA LYS A 370 -1.72 -20.77 25.33
C LYS A 370 -2.17 -19.87 24.19
N ALA A 371 -2.35 -18.58 24.43
CA ALA A 371 -2.75 -17.61 23.41
C ALA A 371 -1.64 -17.25 22.44
N MET A 372 -0.37 -17.33 22.87
CA MET A 372 0.78 -16.83 22.11
C MET A 372 0.86 -17.41 20.69
N SER A 373 0.68 -18.73 20.54
CA SER A 373 0.75 -19.38 19.22
C SER A 373 -0.29 -18.83 18.26
N ALA A 374 -1.55 -18.73 18.69
CA ALA A 374 -2.63 -18.24 17.83
C ALA A 374 -2.46 -16.76 17.45
N ILE A 375 -1.94 -15.93 18.39
CA ILE A 375 -1.68 -14.51 18.13
C ILE A 375 -0.56 -14.35 17.10
N VAL A 376 0.56 -15.04 17.27
CA VAL A 376 1.68 -14.97 16.34
C VAL A 376 1.29 -15.47 14.95
N ASP A 377 0.61 -16.62 14.88
CA ASP A 377 0.17 -17.22 13.62
C ASP A 377 -0.80 -16.30 12.84
N GLY A 378 -1.76 -15.69 13.52
CA GLY A 378 -2.72 -14.77 12.90
C GLY A 378 -2.05 -13.50 12.39
N ASN A 379 -1.13 -12.92 13.16
CA ASN A 379 -0.43 -11.71 12.77
C ASN A 379 0.59 -11.93 11.65
N ILE A 380 1.27 -13.09 11.61
CA ILE A 380 2.18 -13.43 10.50
C ILE A 380 1.43 -13.49 9.17
N THR A 381 0.22 -14.03 9.13
CA THR A 381 -0.56 -14.07 7.88
C THR A 381 -0.92 -12.68 7.38
N THR A 382 -1.26 -11.76 8.27
CA THR A 382 -1.53 -10.36 7.90
C THR A 382 -0.25 -9.61 7.51
N LEU A 383 0.89 -9.92 8.17
CA LEU A 383 2.19 -9.38 7.77
C LEU A 383 2.63 -9.87 6.38
N ILE A 384 2.31 -11.12 6.00
CA ILE A 384 2.55 -11.63 4.65
C ILE A 384 1.76 -10.80 3.63
N ALA A 385 0.46 -10.53 3.90
CA ALA A 385 -0.37 -9.70 3.04
C ALA A 385 0.20 -8.28 2.91
N ALA A 386 0.55 -7.64 4.03
CA ALA A 386 1.16 -6.32 4.05
C ALA A 386 2.51 -6.29 3.33
N GLY A 387 3.35 -7.33 3.50
CA GLY A 387 4.64 -7.44 2.81
C GLY A 387 4.51 -7.57 1.30
N VAL A 388 3.56 -8.35 0.81
CA VAL A 388 3.28 -8.48 -0.64
C VAL A 388 2.77 -7.13 -1.18
N LEU A 389 1.90 -6.46 -0.44
CA LEU A 389 1.38 -5.15 -0.81
C LEU A 389 2.49 -4.08 -0.83
N TRP A 390 3.41 -4.11 0.11
CA TRP A 390 4.57 -3.21 0.13
C TRP A 390 5.51 -3.42 -1.05
N LEU A 391 5.74 -4.69 -1.44
CA LEU A 391 6.64 -5.04 -2.55
C LEU A 391 6.04 -4.76 -3.93
N ARG A 392 4.72 -4.81 -4.07
CA ARG A 392 4.02 -4.69 -5.36
C ARG A 392 3.13 -3.46 -5.48
N GLY A 393 2.80 -2.82 -4.37
CA GLY A 393 2.02 -1.59 -4.34
C GLY A 393 2.86 -0.39 -4.76
N SER A 394 2.21 0.60 -5.32
CA SER A 394 2.76 1.91 -5.68
C SER A 394 2.07 3.03 -4.88
N GLY A 395 2.70 4.18 -4.81
CA GLY A 395 2.13 5.40 -4.21
C GLY A 395 1.49 5.17 -2.83
N THR A 396 0.26 5.62 -2.68
CA THR A 396 -0.50 5.61 -1.42
C THR A 396 -0.74 4.21 -0.84
N VAL A 397 -0.81 3.17 -1.70
CA VAL A 397 -1.00 1.77 -1.27
C VAL A 397 0.24 1.23 -0.55
N LYS A 398 1.43 1.66 -0.96
CA LYS A 398 2.69 1.32 -0.28
C LYS A 398 2.74 1.92 1.13
N GLY A 399 2.31 3.18 1.29
CA GLY A 399 2.16 3.83 2.60
C GLY A 399 1.18 3.08 3.52
N PHE A 400 0.02 2.65 2.99
CA PHE A 400 -0.91 1.78 3.71
C PHE A 400 -0.26 0.48 4.19
N ALA A 401 0.50 -0.20 3.32
CA ALA A 401 1.15 -1.46 3.68
C ALA A 401 2.20 -1.28 4.79
N GLN A 402 2.96 -0.19 4.76
CA GLN A 402 3.95 0.14 5.78
C GLN A 402 3.29 0.43 7.13
N THR A 403 2.26 1.26 7.16
CA THR A 403 1.52 1.60 8.39
C THR A 403 0.82 0.39 8.98
N LEU A 404 0.23 -0.48 8.14
CA LEU A 404 -0.39 -1.72 8.55
C LEU A 404 0.64 -2.70 9.16
N ALA A 405 1.78 -2.91 8.49
CA ALA A 405 2.83 -3.78 8.99
C ALA A 405 3.40 -3.29 10.32
N LEU A 406 3.70 -1.99 10.42
CA LEU A 406 4.15 -1.35 11.65
C LEU A 406 3.12 -1.55 12.77
N GLY A 407 1.83 -1.28 12.47
CA GLY A 407 0.72 -1.46 13.40
C GLY A 407 0.64 -2.89 13.94
N ILE A 408 0.79 -3.90 13.11
CA ILE A 408 0.76 -5.30 13.52
C ILE A 408 1.92 -5.64 14.46
N VAL A 409 3.14 -5.20 14.13
CA VAL A 409 4.32 -5.46 14.98
C VAL A 409 4.17 -4.79 16.34
N VAL A 410 3.77 -3.52 16.37
CA VAL A 410 3.53 -2.76 17.60
C VAL A 410 2.38 -3.36 18.42
N SER A 411 1.31 -3.84 17.78
CA SER A 411 0.17 -4.48 18.45
C SER A 411 0.59 -5.77 19.15
N MET A 412 1.41 -6.59 18.51
CA MET A 412 1.95 -7.80 19.13
C MET A 412 2.79 -7.47 20.35
N PHE A 413 3.64 -6.46 20.26
CA PHE A 413 4.46 -6.00 21.37
C PHE A 413 3.58 -5.51 22.54
N THR A 414 2.63 -4.63 22.27
CA THR A 414 1.76 -4.06 23.32
C THR A 414 0.88 -5.11 23.97
N ALA A 415 0.32 -6.06 23.23
CA ALA A 415 -0.51 -7.13 23.76
C ALA A 415 0.30 -8.15 24.58
N LEU A 416 1.43 -8.62 24.06
CA LEU A 416 2.19 -9.70 24.69
C LEU A 416 3.11 -9.22 25.82
N VAL A 417 3.59 -7.98 25.78
CA VAL A 417 4.54 -7.43 26.76
C VAL A 417 3.82 -6.44 27.67
N ILE A 418 3.25 -5.37 27.15
CA ILE A 418 2.72 -4.26 27.94
C ILE A 418 1.46 -4.68 28.70
N THR A 419 0.45 -5.23 28.01
CA THR A 419 -0.77 -5.71 28.65
C THR A 419 -0.46 -6.76 29.70
N ARG A 420 0.45 -7.69 29.43
CA ARG A 420 0.91 -8.68 30.38
C ARG A 420 1.52 -8.03 31.62
N LEU A 421 2.42 -7.07 31.44
CA LEU A 421 3.06 -6.35 32.54
C LEU A 421 2.03 -5.65 33.41
N ILE A 422 1.08 -4.93 32.82
CA ILE A 422 0.03 -4.19 33.53
C ILE A 422 -0.85 -5.16 34.35
N ILE A 423 -1.32 -6.26 33.75
CA ILE A 423 -2.20 -7.22 34.43
C ILE A 423 -1.49 -7.90 35.62
N PHE A 424 -0.23 -8.33 35.41
CA PHE A 424 0.54 -8.91 36.51
C PHE A 424 0.89 -7.88 37.61
N ALA A 425 1.02 -6.62 37.25
CA ALA A 425 1.22 -5.54 38.20
C ALA A 425 -0.07 -5.26 39.01
N PHE A 426 -1.25 -5.27 38.41
CA PHE A 426 -2.54 -5.21 39.14
C PHE A 426 -2.69 -6.35 40.14
N TYR A 427 -2.36 -7.58 39.72
CA TYR A 427 -2.40 -8.74 40.61
C TYR A 427 -1.43 -8.60 41.80
N GLY A 428 -0.20 -8.16 41.52
CA GLY A 428 0.84 -7.96 42.53
C GLY A 428 0.57 -6.79 43.48
N ALA A 429 -0.14 -5.74 43.01
CA ALA A 429 -0.59 -4.61 43.82
C ALA A 429 -1.65 -4.98 44.86
N GLY A 430 -2.26 -6.18 44.70
CA GLY A 430 -3.22 -6.72 45.70
C GLY A 430 -4.63 -6.90 45.17
N ILE A 431 -4.92 -6.60 43.91
CA ILE A 431 -6.22 -6.85 43.28
C ILE A 431 -6.26 -8.34 42.88
N ARG A 432 -6.73 -9.20 43.77
CA ARG A 432 -6.70 -10.67 43.59
C ARG A 432 -8.07 -11.29 43.45
N ARG A 433 -9.14 -10.48 43.49
CA ARG A 433 -10.52 -10.97 43.39
C ARG A 433 -10.74 -11.55 41.99
N GLU A 434 -11.09 -12.84 41.91
CA GLU A 434 -11.29 -13.56 40.67
C GLU A 434 -12.35 -12.90 39.77
N LYS A 435 -13.47 -12.46 40.34
CA LYS A 435 -14.58 -11.79 39.63
C LYS A 435 -14.15 -10.55 38.82
N VAL A 436 -13.01 -9.91 39.17
CA VAL A 436 -12.52 -8.71 38.50
C VAL A 436 -11.69 -9.08 37.24
N TYR A 437 -11.15 -10.32 37.23
CA TYR A 437 -10.40 -10.83 36.09
C TYR A 437 -11.27 -11.55 35.05
N GLY A 438 -12.48 -11.91 35.39
CA GLY A 438 -13.45 -12.54 34.51
C GLY A 438 -14.59 -13.24 35.25
N ARG A 439 -15.72 -13.31 34.58
CA ARG A 439 -16.82 -14.14 35.07
C ARG A 439 -16.62 -15.55 34.53
N HIS A 440 -16.93 -16.57 35.36
CA HIS A 440 -16.92 -17.96 34.88
C HIS A 440 -17.79 -18.11 33.63
N LEU A 441 -17.26 -18.82 32.65
CA LEU A 441 -18.02 -19.16 31.45
C LEU A 441 -19.12 -20.13 31.84
N LYS A 442 -20.36 -19.78 31.52
CA LYS A 442 -21.45 -20.76 31.62
C LYS A 442 -21.24 -21.80 30.52
N GLU A 443 -21.31 -23.07 30.86
CA GLU A 443 -21.33 -24.14 29.86
C GLU A 443 -22.47 -23.89 28.88
N ARG A 444 -22.15 -23.65 27.63
CA ARG A 444 -23.14 -23.56 26.57
C ARG A 444 -23.26 -24.92 25.89
N LYS A 445 -24.48 -25.34 25.63
CA LYS A 445 -24.74 -26.53 24.83
C LYS A 445 -24.10 -26.28 23.44
N PRO A 446 -23.34 -27.25 22.88
CA PRO A 446 -22.77 -27.10 21.54
C PRO A 446 -23.87 -26.81 20.51
N VAL A 447 -23.66 -25.77 19.72
CA VAL A 447 -24.54 -25.43 18.59
C VAL A 447 -24.23 -26.37 17.43
N ASP A 448 -25.22 -26.96 16.82
CA ASP A 448 -25.05 -27.90 15.71
C ASP A 448 -24.83 -27.14 14.36
N PHE A 449 -23.64 -26.57 14.17
CA PHE A 449 -23.24 -25.94 12.91
C PHE A 449 -23.09 -26.95 11.78
N LEU A 450 -22.50 -28.11 12.05
CA LEU A 450 -22.26 -29.14 11.05
C LEU A 450 -23.55 -29.81 10.57
N GLY A 451 -24.58 -29.90 11.39
CA GLY A 451 -25.89 -30.38 10.96
C GLY A 451 -26.52 -29.44 9.93
N LYS A 452 -26.33 -28.13 10.09
CA LYS A 452 -26.86 -27.09 9.20
C LYS A 452 -25.92 -26.72 8.05
N LYS A 453 -24.81 -27.42 7.84
CA LYS A 453 -23.78 -27.09 6.83
C LYS A 453 -24.32 -26.93 5.42
N LYS A 454 -25.37 -27.70 5.02
CA LYS A 454 -25.98 -27.58 3.71
C LYS A 454 -26.59 -26.20 3.48
N ILE A 455 -27.25 -25.65 4.51
CA ILE A 455 -27.85 -24.31 4.46
C ILE A 455 -26.76 -23.26 4.28
N PHE A 456 -25.68 -23.34 5.10
CA PHE A 456 -24.54 -22.40 5.00
C PHE A 456 -23.86 -22.47 3.62
N PHE A 457 -23.64 -23.67 3.07
CA PHE A 457 -23.06 -23.81 1.74
C PHE A 457 -23.97 -23.24 0.64
N ILE A 458 -25.31 -23.43 0.74
CA ILE A 458 -26.25 -22.85 -0.23
C ILE A 458 -26.21 -21.31 -0.16
N VAL A 459 -26.26 -20.73 1.05
CA VAL A 459 -26.15 -19.28 1.25
C VAL A 459 -24.83 -18.75 0.67
N SER A 460 -23.71 -19.41 0.95
CA SER A 460 -22.41 -19.05 0.43
C SER A 460 -22.35 -19.08 -1.10
N ILE A 461 -22.93 -20.13 -1.73
CA ILE A 461 -22.97 -20.23 -3.17
C ILE A 461 -23.80 -19.10 -3.77
N ILE A 462 -24.95 -18.78 -3.17
CA ILE A 462 -25.80 -17.65 -3.62
C ILE A 462 -25.04 -16.34 -3.54
N LEU A 463 -24.35 -16.06 -2.41
CA LEU A 463 -23.55 -14.85 -2.23
C LEU A 463 -22.41 -14.77 -3.26
N CYS A 464 -21.70 -15.87 -3.50
CA CYS A 464 -20.63 -15.91 -4.50
C CYS A 464 -21.14 -15.71 -5.93
N LEU A 465 -22.35 -16.19 -6.25
CA LEU A 465 -22.95 -16.05 -7.57
C LEU A 465 -23.56 -14.67 -7.80
N ALA A 466 -23.93 -13.94 -6.76
CA ALA A 466 -24.55 -12.62 -6.86
C ALA A 466 -23.66 -11.63 -7.63
N GLY A 467 -22.34 -11.64 -7.41
CA GLY A 467 -21.37 -10.81 -8.13
C GLY A 467 -21.35 -11.08 -9.64
N PRO A 468 -21.02 -12.31 -10.09
CA PRO A 468 -21.03 -12.65 -11.52
C PRO A 468 -22.37 -12.41 -12.22
N VAL A 469 -23.50 -12.70 -11.54
CA VAL A 469 -24.83 -12.42 -12.09
C VAL A 469 -25.01 -10.91 -12.29
N MET A 470 -24.65 -10.09 -11.29
CA MET A 470 -24.78 -8.65 -11.41
C MET A 470 -23.80 -8.05 -12.43
N MET A 471 -22.60 -8.62 -12.62
CA MET A 471 -21.69 -8.27 -13.70
C MET A 471 -22.36 -8.44 -15.07
N GLY A 472 -23.04 -9.57 -15.28
CA GLY A 472 -23.82 -9.83 -16.50
C GLY A 472 -24.96 -8.84 -16.69
N VAL A 473 -25.70 -8.49 -15.63
CA VAL A 473 -26.76 -7.49 -15.67
C VAL A 473 -26.22 -6.10 -15.99
N ASN A 474 -25.14 -5.69 -15.36
CA ASN A 474 -24.51 -4.38 -15.61
C ASN A 474 -23.99 -4.27 -17.05
N HIS A 475 -23.35 -5.35 -17.55
CA HIS A 475 -22.90 -5.41 -18.94
C HIS A 475 -24.08 -5.32 -19.93
N ALA A 476 -25.18 -6.02 -19.68
CA ALA A 476 -26.38 -5.97 -20.51
C ALA A 476 -27.07 -4.59 -20.49
N ARG A 477 -26.90 -3.82 -19.41
CA ARG A 477 -27.38 -2.43 -19.29
C ARG A 477 -26.45 -1.41 -19.95
N GLY A 478 -25.28 -1.81 -20.46
CA GLY A 478 -24.30 -0.91 -21.09
C GLY A 478 -23.46 -0.07 -20.12
N ILE A 479 -23.59 -0.27 -18.80
CA ILE A 479 -22.85 0.51 -17.78
C ILE A 479 -21.50 -0.12 -17.36
N GLY A 480 -21.03 -1.13 -18.11
CA GLY A 480 -19.83 -1.88 -17.80
C GLY A 480 -20.00 -2.87 -16.64
N ALA A 481 -19.32 -4.00 -16.70
CA ALA A 481 -19.43 -5.07 -15.70
C ALA A 481 -19.05 -4.61 -14.29
N MET A 482 -18.00 -3.81 -14.17
CA MET A 482 -17.49 -3.21 -12.94
C MET A 482 -17.28 -1.71 -13.13
N ASN A 483 -17.18 -0.96 -12.03
CA ASN A 483 -16.81 0.44 -12.05
C ASN A 483 -15.31 0.53 -11.80
N TYR A 484 -14.50 0.56 -12.87
CA TYR A 484 -13.06 0.69 -12.74
C TYR A 484 -12.67 2.14 -12.47
N SER A 485 -11.67 2.35 -11.60
CA SER A 485 -11.02 3.64 -11.42
C SER A 485 -10.05 3.93 -12.57
N LEU A 486 -9.57 5.16 -12.62
CA LEU A 486 -8.53 5.57 -13.56
C LEU A 486 -7.27 4.70 -13.43
N ASP A 487 -6.88 4.32 -12.23
CA ASP A 487 -5.76 3.40 -12.00
C ASP A 487 -5.80 2.17 -12.93
N PHE A 488 -7.00 1.71 -13.29
CA PHE A 488 -7.17 0.47 -14.07
C PHE A 488 -7.64 0.69 -15.51
N VAL A 489 -8.15 1.85 -15.84
CA VAL A 489 -8.62 2.17 -17.21
C VAL A 489 -7.67 3.12 -17.91
N GLY A 490 -7.08 4.03 -17.19
CA GLY A 490 -6.38 5.21 -17.71
C GLY A 490 -7.39 6.33 -18.03
N GLY A 491 -6.86 7.51 -18.27
CA GLY A 491 -7.66 8.71 -18.54
C GLY A 491 -7.39 9.83 -17.55
N THR A 492 -8.24 10.85 -17.55
CA THR A 492 -8.19 11.98 -16.61
C THR A 492 -9.47 12.00 -15.77
N SER A 493 -9.33 12.16 -14.45
CA SER A 493 -10.43 12.41 -13.52
C SER A 493 -10.27 13.80 -12.96
N THR A 494 -11.25 14.64 -13.14
CA THR A 494 -11.32 15.98 -12.55
C THR A 494 -12.43 15.98 -11.52
N ASN A 495 -12.06 16.09 -10.25
CA ASN A 495 -12.99 16.19 -9.13
C ASN A 495 -13.11 17.67 -8.75
N VAL A 496 -14.33 18.19 -8.86
CA VAL A 496 -14.64 19.61 -8.69
C VAL A 496 -15.59 19.78 -7.52
N THR A 497 -15.24 20.66 -6.58
CA THR A 497 -16.13 21.06 -5.48
C THR A 497 -16.80 22.38 -5.86
N PHE A 498 -18.12 22.36 -6.05
CA PHE A 498 -18.91 23.54 -6.40
C PHE A 498 -19.47 24.22 -5.15
N ASP A 499 -19.87 25.49 -5.28
CA ASP A 499 -20.55 26.23 -4.22
C ASP A 499 -21.95 25.68 -3.91
N LYS A 500 -22.54 24.92 -4.83
CA LYS A 500 -23.89 24.32 -4.70
C LYS A 500 -23.94 22.91 -5.28
N GLU A 501 -24.93 22.15 -4.82
CA GLU A 501 -25.22 20.86 -5.43
C GLU A 501 -25.79 21.02 -6.84
N TYR A 502 -25.28 20.23 -7.78
CA TYR A 502 -25.78 20.09 -9.14
C TYR A 502 -26.38 18.70 -9.35
N THR A 503 -27.53 18.63 -9.99
CA THR A 503 -28.10 17.35 -10.42
C THR A 503 -27.42 16.87 -11.69
N LEU A 504 -27.44 15.55 -11.94
CA LEU A 504 -26.88 14.98 -13.18
C LEU A 504 -27.50 15.59 -14.43
N GLU A 505 -28.81 15.91 -14.40
CA GLU A 505 -29.51 16.52 -15.52
C GLU A 505 -29.03 17.96 -15.81
N GLU A 506 -28.71 18.73 -14.77
CA GLU A 506 -28.14 20.06 -14.92
C GLU A 506 -26.71 20.00 -15.47
N ILE A 507 -25.89 19.06 -15.00
CA ILE A 507 -24.54 18.86 -15.48
C ILE A 507 -24.54 18.43 -16.94
N ASP A 508 -25.36 17.44 -17.30
CA ASP A 508 -25.47 16.92 -18.67
C ASP A 508 -25.95 17.99 -19.66
N SER A 509 -26.84 18.88 -19.25
CA SER A 509 -27.37 19.92 -20.11
C SER A 509 -26.54 21.20 -20.19
N GLN A 510 -25.89 21.61 -19.10
CA GLN A 510 -25.21 22.90 -19.01
C GLN A 510 -23.67 22.81 -19.14
N MET A 511 -23.07 21.72 -18.66
CA MET A 511 -21.62 21.57 -18.60
C MET A 511 -21.06 20.65 -19.68
N ILE A 512 -21.68 19.47 -19.89
CA ILE A 512 -21.12 18.43 -20.77
C ILE A 512 -20.87 18.93 -22.19
N PRO A 513 -21.75 19.69 -22.86
CA PRO A 513 -21.49 20.13 -24.23
C PRO A 513 -20.19 20.94 -24.36
N SER A 514 -19.92 21.86 -23.41
CA SER A 514 -18.70 22.65 -23.41
C SER A 514 -17.48 21.81 -23.02
N LEU A 515 -17.65 20.88 -22.08
CA LEU A 515 -16.59 19.95 -21.69
C LEU A 515 -16.20 18.99 -22.83
N GLU A 516 -17.14 18.52 -23.64
CA GLU A 516 -16.87 17.73 -24.86
C GLU A 516 -16.05 18.52 -25.89
N GLU A 517 -16.33 19.81 -26.04
CA GLU A 517 -15.59 20.69 -26.95
C GLU A 517 -14.17 20.91 -26.46
N ILE A 518 -13.97 21.20 -25.18
CA ILE A 518 -12.65 21.46 -24.57
C ILE A 518 -11.81 20.18 -24.56
N THR A 519 -12.36 19.08 -24.07
CA THR A 519 -11.60 17.83 -23.89
C THR A 519 -11.45 17.03 -25.18
N GLY A 520 -12.36 17.22 -26.13
CA GLY A 520 -12.47 16.40 -27.34
C GLY A 520 -13.03 15.00 -27.07
N ASP A 521 -13.48 14.71 -25.85
CA ASP A 521 -14.05 13.41 -25.44
C ASP A 521 -15.59 13.47 -25.45
N LYS A 522 -16.21 12.64 -26.29
CA LYS A 522 -17.68 12.53 -26.40
C LYS A 522 -18.30 11.56 -25.37
N ASN A 523 -17.48 10.91 -24.56
CA ASN A 523 -17.92 9.90 -23.60
C ASN A 523 -17.55 10.28 -22.17
N ILE A 524 -17.70 11.53 -21.81
CA ILE A 524 -17.42 12.02 -20.45
C ILE A 524 -18.35 11.30 -19.47
N GLN A 525 -17.76 10.64 -18.46
CA GLN A 525 -18.53 10.02 -17.40
C GLN A 525 -18.62 10.99 -16.22
N VAL A 526 -19.85 11.28 -15.79
CA VAL A 526 -20.14 12.17 -14.68
C VAL A 526 -20.58 11.36 -13.46
N GLN A 527 -20.05 11.68 -12.30
CA GLN A 527 -20.46 11.11 -11.02
C GLN A 527 -20.64 12.23 -10.00
N THR A 528 -21.82 12.34 -9.41
CA THR A 528 -22.04 13.22 -8.25
C THR A 528 -21.73 12.45 -6.96
N VAL A 529 -21.12 13.12 -6.00
CA VAL A 529 -20.86 12.54 -4.68
C VAL A 529 -22.05 12.85 -3.78
N LYS A 530 -22.70 11.82 -3.30
CA LYS A 530 -23.91 11.94 -2.49
C LYS A 530 -23.66 12.74 -1.22
N ASP A 531 -24.60 13.63 -0.90
CA ASP A 531 -24.55 14.52 0.26
C ASP A 531 -23.32 15.46 0.24
N SER A 532 -22.85 15.84 -0.95
CA SER A 532 -21.69 16.72 -1.17
C SER A 532 -21.90 17.51 -2.47
N ASN A 533 -21.30 18.70 -2.54
CA ASN A 533 -21.28 19.54 -3.73
C ASN A 533 -20.22 19.09 -4.77
N GLN A 534 -19.67 17.89 -4.62
CA GLN A 534 -18.60 17.39 -5.45
C GLN A 534 -19.13 16.65 -6.68
N VAL A 535 -18.51 16.94 -7.82
CA VAL A 535 -18.77 16.29 -9.11
C VAL A 535 -17.44 15.77 -9.67
N VAL A 536 -17.43 14.53 -10.11
CA VAL A 536 -16.27 13.89 -10.74
C VAL A 536 -16.52 13.71 -12.22
N PHE A 537 -15.68 14.35 -13.04
CA PHE A 537 -15.66 14.20 -14.49
C PHE A 537 -14.53 13.25 -14.87
N LYS A 538 -14.86 12.17 -15.58
CA LYS A 538 -13.87 11.20 -16.10
C LYS A 538 -13.85 11.28 -17.61
N THR A 539 -12.67 11.55 -18.16
CA THR A 539 -12.42 11.72 -19.58
C THR A 539 -11.31 10.79 -20.05
N GLN A 540 -11.07 10.76 -21.34
CA GLN A 540 -9.80 10.25 -21.88
C GLN A 540 -8.63 11.05 -21.31
N THR A 541 -7.40 10.52 -21.48
CA THR A 541 -6.21 11.21 -21.03
C THR A 541 -6.14 12.62 -21.66
N LEU A 542 -6.12 13.64 -20.83
CA LEU A 542 -6.00 15.04 -21.22
C LEU A 542 -4.54 15.48 -21.10
N ASP A 543 -4.05 16.16 -22.15
CA ASP A 543 -2.82 16.92 -22.08
C ASP A 543 -2.96 18.15 -21.18
N LEU A 544 -1.86 18.82 -20.88
CA LEU A 544 -1.84 19.95 -19.97
C LEU A 544 -2.72 21.10 -20.47
N GLU A 545 -2.66 21.43 -21.76
CA GLU A 545 -3.43 22.51 -22.39
C GLU A 545 -4.93 22.34 -22.18
N LYS A 546 -5.43 21.12 -22.39
CA LYS A 546 -6.84 20.79 -22.17
C LYS A 546 -7.24 20.80 -20.70
N ARG A 547 -6.35 20.40 -19.81
CA ARG A 547 -6.59 20.48 -18.34
C ARG A 547 -6.71 21.94 -17.88
N GLU A 548 -5.85 22.81 -18.39
CA GLU A 548 -5.91 24.26 -18.10
C GLU A 548 -7.15 24.90 -18.68
N ALA A 549 -7.48 24.59 -19.93
CA ALA A 549 -8.71 25.07 -20.57
C ALA A 549 -9.97 24.62 -19.77
N LEU A 550 -9.97 23.39 -19.26
CA LEU A 550 -11.04 22.87 -18.41
C LEU A 550 -11.13 23.64 -17.08
N ALA A 551 -10.00 23.87 -16.42
CA ALA A 551 -9.95 24.60 -15.16
C ALA A 551 -10.39 26.06 -15.35
N SER A 552 -9.93 26.72 -16.42
CA SER A 552 -10.33 28.09 -16.77
C SER A 552 -11.83 28.19 -17.04
N TYR A 553 -12.40 27.24 -17.79
CA TYR A 553 -13.82 27.18 -18.06
C TYR A 553 -14.64 27.04 -16.76
N LEU A 554 -14.21 26.18 -15.83
CA LEU A 554 -14.89 25.97 -14.54
C LEU A 554 -14.80 27.22 -13.66
N ASN A 555 -13.66 27.91 -13.68
CA ASN A 555 -13.50 29.16 -12.94
C ASN A 555 -14.36 30.29 -13.51
N GLU A 556 -14.31 30.52 -14.82
CA GLU A 556 -15.03 31.63 -15.48
C GLU A 556 -16.55 31.48 -15.43
N ASN A 557 -17.08 30.25 -15.55
CA ASN A 557 -18.51 30.01 -15.67
C ASN A 557 -19.18 29.61 -14.34
N TYR A 558 -18.42 29.02 -13.43
CA TYR A 558 -18.96 28.46 -12.19
C TYR A 558 -18.26 28.97 -10.92
N GLY A 559 -17.25 29.85 -11.06
CA GLY A 559 -16.54 30.44 -9.94
C GLY A 559 -15.69 29.45 -9.12
N VAL A 560 -15.33 28.32 -9.71
CA VAL A 560 -14.55 27.27 -9.04
C VAL A 560 -13.09 27.71 -8.96
N GLU A 561 -12.52 27.78 -7.76
CA GLU A 561 -11.11 28.09 -7.58
C GLU A 561 -10.22 26.87 -7.86
N ALA A 562 -8.96 27.09 -8.21
CA ALA A 562 -8.01 25.99 -8.49
C ALA A 562 -7.83 25.06 -7.27
N SER A 563 -7.99 25.59 -6.05
CA SER A 563 -7.96 24.81 -4.80
C SER A 563 -9.10 23.80 -4.64
N ASP A 564 -10.22 24.03 -5.35
CA ASP A 564 -11.42 23.21 -5.32
C ASP A 564 -11.44 22.16 -6.45
N ILE A 565 -10.40 22.13 -7.26
CA ILE A 565 -10.20 21.17 -8.35
C ILE A 565 -9.08 20.21 -7.97
N ALA A 566 -9.39 18.91 -7.96
CA ALA A 566 -8.40 17.85 -7.87
C ALA A 566 -8.38 17.07 -9.18
N THR A 567 -7.22 16.97 -9.81
CA THR A 567 -7.07 16.29 -11.09
C THR A 567 -6.09 15.13 -10.99
N GLU A 568 -6.51 13.98 -11.49
CA GLU A 568 -5.68 12.78 -11.62
C GLU A 568 -5.62 12.38 -13.09
N ASN A 569 -4.43 12.21 -13.62
CA ASN A 569 -4.19 11.81 -14.99
C ASN A 569 -3.30 10.57 -15.03
N ILE A 570 -3.76 9.50 -15.68
CA ILE A 570 -3.04 8.22 -15.75
C ILE A 570 -3.04 7.71 -17.18
N SER A 571 -1.83 7.45 -17.70
CA SER A 571 -1.69 6.87 -19.04
C SER A 571 -2.18 5.40 -19.07
N SER A 572 -2.60 4.95 -20.26
CA SER A 572 -3.05 3.57 -20.47
C SER A 572 -1.95 2.53 -20.18
N THR A 573 -0.68 2.90 -20.33
CA THR A 573 0.47 2.05 -20.02
C THR A 573 0.53 1.76 -18.53
N VAL A 574 0.50 2.81 -17.69
CA VAL A 574 0.52 2.69 -16.23
C VAL A 574 -0.67 1.90 -15.73
N SER A 575 -1.88 2.19 -16.22
CA SER A 575 -3.08 1.48 -15.79
C SER A 575 -3.06 -0.02 -16.12
N SER A 576 -2.48 -0.39 -17.28
CA SER A 576 -2.32 -1.80 -17.64
C SER A 576 -1.33 -2.54 -16.75
N GLU A 577 -0.25 -1.88 -16.35
CA GLU A 577 0.73 -2.41 -15.41
C GLU A 577 0.14 -2.57 -14.02
N MET A 578 -0.57 -1.55 -13.51
CA MET A 578 -1.25 -1.61 -12.21
C MET A 578 -2.23 -2.77 -12.12
N ARG A 579 -3.05 -3.00 -13.16
CA ARG A 579 -3.95 -4.18 -13.22
C ARG A 579 -3.20 -5.50 -13.15
N ARG A 580 -2.11 -5.62 -13.91
CA ARG A 580 -1.29 -6.84 -13.92
C ARG A 580 -0.69 -7.09 -12.55
N ASP A 581 -0.11 -6.06 -11.94
CA ASP A 581 0.55 -6.17 -10.65
C ASP A 581 -0.44 -6.45 -9.51
N ALA A 582 -1.66 -5.91 -9.59
CA ALA A 582 -2.76 -6.23 -8.70
C ALA A 582 -3.09 -7.74 -8.68
N VAL A 583 -3.28 -8.32 -9.87
CA VAL A 583 -3.57 -9.76 -10.01
C VAL A 583 -2.43 -10.61 -9.48
N ILE A 584 -1.19 -10.25 -9.84
CA ILE A 584 0.02 -10.96 -9.38
C ILE A 584 0.14 -10.87 -7.85
N ALA A 585 -0.09 -9.71 -7.25
CA ALA A 585 -0.03 -9.53 -5.80
C ALA A 585 -1.02 -10.45 -5.06
N VAL A 586 -2.27 -10.52 -5.51
CA VAL A 586 -3.30 -11.40 -4.92
C VAL A 586 -2.91 -12.87 -5.05
N ILE A 587 -2.39 -13.30 -6.20
CA ILE A 587 -1.92 -14.67 -6.42
C ILE A 587 -0.75 -15.00 -5.50
N ILE A 588 0.27 -14.15 -5.44
CA ILE A 588 1.45 -14.36 -4.58
C ILE A 588 1.03 -14.43 -3.11
N ALA A 589 0.22 -13.49 -2.64
CA ALA A 589 -0.26 -13.48 -1.26
C ALA A 589 -1.02 -14.77 -0.92
N THR A 590 -1.92 -15.21 -1.80
CA THR A 590 -2.69 -16.45 -1.62
C THR A 590 -1.79 -17.67 -1.54
N ILE A 591 -0.78 -17.77 -2.41
CA ILE A 591 0.20 -18.88 -2.41
C ILE A 591 1.03 -18.85 -1.12
N CYS A 592 1.57 -17.69 -0.73
CA CYS A 592 2.36 -17.55 0.48
C CYS A 592 1.56 -17.95 1.74
N MET A 593 0.29 -17.54 1.81
CA MET A 593 -0.60 -17.92 2.91
C MET A 593 -0.92 -19.41 2.93
N LEU A 594 -1.18 -20.01 1.76
CA LEU A 594 -1.41 -21.45 1.63
C LEU A 594 -0.20 -22.24 2.14
N LEU A 595 1.01 -21.86 1.70
CA LEU A 595 2.25 -22.47 2.13
C LEU A 595 2.46 -22.33 3.64
N TYR A 596 2.21 -21.13 4.18
CA TYR A 596 2.33 -20.88 5.62
C TYR A 596 1.37 -21.75 6.43
N ILE A 597 0.09 -21.84 6.04
CA ILE A 597 -0.91 -22.64 6.74
C ILE A 597 -0.59 -24.12 6.64
N TRP A 598 -0.18 -24.58 5.47
CA TRP A 598 0.23 -25.98 5.28
C TRP A 598 1.42 -26.36 6.18
N PHE A 599 2.45 -25.53 6.20
CA PHE A 599 3.61 -25.74 7.08
C PHE A 599 3.20 -25.74 8.57
N ARG A 600 2.32 -24.81 8.94
CA ARG A 600 1.91 -24.60 10.32
C ARG A 600 1.03 -25.72 10.87
N PHE A 601 0.08 -26.19 10.10
CA PHE A 601 -0.91 -27.20 10.56
C PHE A 601 -0.53 -28.64 10.16
N LYS A 602 0.42 -28.82 9.24
CA LYS A 602 0.90 -30.13 8.77
C LYS A 602 -0.19 -31.06 8.20
N ASP A 603 -1.38 -30.55 7.93
CA ASP A 603 -2.49 -31.25 7.29
C ASP A 603 -3.03 -30.37 6.15
N ILE A 604 -2.89 -30.85 4.94
CA ILE A 604 -3.31 -30.13 3.71
C ILE A 604 -4.80 -29.78 3.73
N ARG A 605 -5.63 -30.52 4.48
CA ARG A 605 -7.08 -30.27 4.57
C ARG A 605 -7.39 -28.97 5.30
N PHE A 606 -6.60 -28.61 6.32
CA PHE A 606 -6.72 -27.31 6.97
C PHE A 606 -6.37 -26.19 6.00
N ALA A 607 -5.25 -26.34 5.26
CA ALA A 607 -4.83 -25.34 4.30
C ALA A 607 -5.83 -25.18 3.15
N THR A 608 -6.30 -26.26 2.56
CA THR A 608 -7.27 -26.24 1.46
C THR A 608 -8.62 -25.64 1.91
N SER A 609 -9.13 -26.01 3.10
CA SER A 609 -10.38 -25.44 3.60
C SER A 609 -10.25 -23.96 3.92
N ALA A 610 -9.11 -23.49 4.42
CA ALA A 610 -8.84 -22.07 4.63
C ALA A 610 -8.81 -21.30 3.31
N VAL A 611 -8.11 -21.81 2.28
CA VAL A 611 -8.02 -21.13 0.97
C VAL A 611 -9.39 -21.06 0.29
N ILE A 612 -10.19 -22.13 0.33
CA ILE A 612 -11.56 -22.10 -0.22
C ILE A 612 -12.41 -21.05 0.52
N ALA A 613 -12.27 -20.94 1.85
CA ALA A 613 -12.95 -19.93 2.63
C ALA A 613 -12.50 -18.51 2.28
N LEU A 614 -11.20 -18.28 2.07
CA LEU A 614 -10.67 -17.01 1.61
C LEU A 614 -11.16 -16.64 0.21
N MET A 615 -11.17 -17.60 -0.72
CA MET A 615 -11.73 -17.36 -2.07
C MET A 615 -13.21 -17.00 -2.01
N HIS A 616 -13.98 -17.62 -1.12
CA HIS A 616 -15.36 -17.24 -0.86
C HIS A 616 -15.45 -15.78 -0.41
N ASP A 617 -14.66 -15.36 0.57
CA ASP A 617 -14.71 -14.00 1.11
C ASP A 617 -14.33 -12.95 0.05
N VAL A 618 -13.29 -13.23 -0.73
CA VAL A 618 -12.89 -12.39 -1.88
C VAL A 618 -14.02 -12.27 -2.91
N LEU A 619 -14.68 -13.38 -3.25
CA LEU A 619 -15.78 -13.37 -4.23
C LEU A 619 -17.01 -12.61 -3.72
N VAL A 620 -17.33 -12.72 -2.44
CA VAL A 620 -18.46 -11.97 -1.84
C VAL A 620 -18.16 -10.47 -1.81
N VAL A 621 -16.94 -10.08 -1.42
CA VAL A 621 -16.54 -8.66 -1.43
C VAL A 621 -16.46 -8.12 -2.85
N LEU A 622 -15.93 -8.88 -3.81
CA LEU A 622 -15.98 -8.52 -5.23
C LEU A 622 -17.42 -8.33 -5.70
N GLY A 623 -18.33 -9.22 -5.27
CA GLY A 623 -19.77 -9.06 -5.53
C GLY A 623 -20.34 -7.76 -4.97
N PHE A 624 -19.89 -7.35 -3.78
CA PHE A 624 -20.28 -6.07 -3.19
C PHE A 624 -19.78 -4.88 -4.04
N TYR A 625 -18.51 -4.89 -4.50
CA TYR A 625 -18.00 -3.86 -5.41
C TYR A 625 -18.85 -3.70 -6.66
N VAL A 626 -19.28 -4.83 -7.24
CA VAL A 626 -20.12 -4.84 -8.44
C VAL A 626 -21.54 -4.31 -8.18
N ILE A 627 -22.15 -4.74 -7.07
CA ILE A 627 -23.53 -4.38 -6.71
C ILE A 627 -23.63 -2.93 -6.28
N ALA A 628 -22.72 -2.49 -5.41
CA ALA A 628 -22.68 -1.12 -4.87
C ALA A 628 -21.99 -0.12 -5.83
N ARG A 629 -21.46 -0.59 -6.96
CA ARG A 629 -20.73 0.23 -7.95
C ARG A 629 -19.55 0.99 -7.34
N VAL A 630 -18.92 0.44 -6.30
CA VAL A 630 -17.72 1.01 -5.70
C VAL A 630 -16.57 0.95 -6.73
N SER A 631 -15.72 1.97 -6.73
CA SER A 631 -14.60 2.08 -7.65
C SER A 631 -13.56 0.98 -7.41
N VAL A 632 -13.09 0.34 -8.50
CA VAL A 632 -12.10 -0.76 -8.48
C VAL A 632 -10.77 -0.24 -8.99
N GLY A 633 -9.87 0.07 -8.07
CA GLY A 633 -8.53 0.62 -8.34
C GLY A 633 -7.52 0.15 -7.32
N ASN A 634 -6.53 0.97 -7.03
CA ASN A 634 -5.47 0.66 -6.07
C ASN A 634 -6.00 0.38 -4.66
N THR A 635 -6.98 1.13 -4.19
CA THR A 635 -7.64 0.93 -2.90
C THR A 635 -8.36 -0.42 -2.82
N PHE A 636 -8.87 -0.94 -3.94
CA PHE A 636 -9.43 -2.30 -4.02
C PHE A 636 -8.40 -3.37 -3.69
N ILE A 637 -7.16 -3.23 -4.19
CA ILE A 637 -6.08 -4.20 -3.91
C ILE A 637 -5.76 -4.21 -2.42
N ALA A 638 -5.60 -3.01 -1.82
CA ALA A 638 -5.36 -2.86 -0.39
C ALA A 638 -6.47 -3.48 0.46
N CYS A 639 -7.74 -3.23 0.09
CA CYS A 639 -8.91 -3.80 0.74
C CYS A 639 -8.93 -5.32 0.64
N MET A 640 -8.74 -5.89 -0.56
CA MET A 640 -8.76 -7.34 -0.78
C MET A 640 -7.67 -8.07 0.00
N LEU A 641 -6.44 -7.58 -0.05
CA LEU A 641 -5.32 -8.20 0.68
C LEU A 641 -5.49 -8.07 2.20
N THR A 642 -6.07 -6.97 2.66
CA THR A 642 -6.40 -6.77 4.08
C THR A 642 -7.46 -7.75 4.55
N ILE A 643 -8.55 -7.94 3.77
CA ILE A 643 -9.62 -8.89 4.08
C ILE A 643 -9.07 -10.31 4.11
N VAL A 644 -8.24 -10.68 3.14
CA VAL A 644 -7.60 -12.00 3.07
C VAL A 644 -6.74 -12.22 4.33
N GLY A 645 -5.93 -11.22 4.74
CA GLY A 645 -5.10 -11.30 5.95
C GLY A 645 -5.91 -11.36 7.25
N TYR A 646 -7.01 -10.61 7.32
CA TYR A 646 -7.87 -10.55 8.49
C TYR A 646 -8.78 -11.78 8.64
N SER A 647 -9.45 -12.20 7.56
CA SER A 647 -10.38 -13.34 7.59
C SER A 647 -9.70 -14.64 8.01
N ILE A 648 -8.45 -14.84 7.60
CA ILE A 648 -7.71 -16.04 7.96
C ILE A 648 -7.41 -16.13 9.46
N ASN A 649 -7.28 -14.98 10.14
CA ASN A 649 -7.05 -14.96 11.60
C ASN A 649 -8.18 -15.66 12.37
N GLY A 650 -9.45 -15.36 12.04
CA GLY A 650 -10.60 -16.06 12.61
C GLY A 650 -10.59 -17.57 12.35
N THR A 651 -10.18 -17.96 11.15
CA THR A 651 -10.04 -19.37 10.74
C THR A 651 -8.93 -20.10 11.52
N ILE A 652 -7.76 -19.48 11.68
CA ILE A 652 -6.64 -20.04 12.46
C ILE A 652 -7.03 -20.35 13.89
N VAL A 653 -7.81 -19.47 14.51
CA VAL A 653 -8.29 -19.62 15.89
C VAL A 653 -9.14 -20.88 16.05
N ILE A 654 -10.07 -21.10 15.14
CA ILE A 654 -10.96 -22.27 15.16
C ILE A 654 -10.15 -23.54 14.86
N PHE A 655 -9.22 -23.48 13.91
CA PHE A 655 -8.37 -24.61 13.57
C PHE A 655 -7.41 -25.00 14.69
N ASP A 656 -6.82 -24.00 15.37
CA ASP A 656 -5.97 -24.26 16.53
C ASP A 656 -6.76 -24.96 17.64
N ARG A 657 -8.02 -24.55 17.89
CA ARG A 657 -8.90 -25.21 18.84
C ARG A 657 -9.27 -26.63 18.42
N ILE A 658 -9.59 -26.85 17.13
CA ILE A 658 -9.87 -28.20 16.62
C ILE A 658 -8.64 -29.10 16.75
N ARG A 659 -7.44 -28.58 16.43
CA ARG A 659 -6.18 -29.32 16.57
C ARG A 659 -5.89 -29.71 18.03
N GLU A 660 -6.07 -28.75 18.96
CA GLU A 660 -5.92 -29.00 20.40
C GLU A 660 -6.88 -30.08 20.87
N ALA A 661 -8.17 -30.00 20.50
CA ALA A 661 -9.19 -30.98 20.85
C ALA A 661 -8.93 -32.35 20.21
N LEU A 662 -8.42 -32.41 19.00
CA LEU A 662 -8.05 -33.67 18.33
C LEU A 662 -6.89 -34.41 19.05
N ALA A 663 -5.94 -33.66 19.65
CA ALA A 663 -4.83 -34.24 20.41
C ALA A 663 -5.31 -34.93 21.70
N THR A 664 -6.42 -34.47 22.26
CA THR A 664 -7.02 -35.00 23.52
C THR A 664 -8.28 -35.83 23.28
N LYS A 665 -8.65 -36.10 22.03
CA LYS A 665 -9.88 -36.76 21.62
C LYS A 665 -10.01 -38.16 22.23
N SER A 666 -11.14 -38.42 22.94
CA SER A 666 -11.52 -39.77 23.35
C SER A 666 -11.90 -40.65 22.14
N ARG A 667 -11.66 -41.98 22.23
CA ARG A 667 -12.03 -42.93 21.15
C ARG A 667 -13.56 -42.99 20.94
N THR A 668 -14.34 -42.61 21.90
CA THR A 668 -15.81 -42.65 21.87
C THR A 668 -16.46 -41.35 21.42
N GLU A 669 -15.72 -40.24 21.37
CA GLU A 669 -16.26 -38.93 20.97
C GLU A 669 -16.40 -38.85 19.44
N ASP A 670 -17.60 -38.46 18.96
CA ASP A 670 -17.83 -38.24 17.53
C ASP A 670 -17.07 -37.00 17.06
N LEU A 671 -16.53 -37.07 15.83
CA LEU A 671 -15.80 -35.97 15.21
C LEU A 671 -16.69 -34.75 14.94
N LYS A 672 -17.99 -34.98 14.65
CA LYS A 672 -18.99 -33.94 14.46
C LYS A 672 -19.18 -33.11 15.71
N ASP A 673 -19.37 -33.81 16.86
CA ASP A 673 -19.62 -33.19 18.15
C ASP A 673 -18.39 -32.42 18.65
N LEU A 674 -17.19 -32.99 18.43
CA LEU A 674 -15.94 -32.32 18.74
C LEU A 674 -15.82 -30.98 18.00
N VAL A 675 -16.04 -30.97 16.67
CA VAL A 675 -15.93 -29.74 15.86
C VAL A 675 -17.02 -28.73 16.26
N ASN A 676 -18.26 -29.15 16.46
CA ASN A 676 -19.33 -28.26 16.92
C ASN A 676 -18.99 -27.62 18.26
N ARG A 677 -18.43 -28.40 19.21
CA ARG A 677 -17.95 -27.93 20.50
C ARG A 677 -16.83 -26.88 20.33
N CYS A 678 -15.84 -27.15 19.51
CA CYS A 678 -14.73 -26.21 19.24
C CYS A 678 -15.23 -24.89 18.66
N ILE A 679 -16.13 -24.92 17.67
CA ILE A 679 -16.72 -23.73 17.08
C ILE A 679 -17.53 -22.94 18.12
N THR A 680 -18.34 -23.64 18.93
CA THR A 680 -19.15 -22.99 19.97
C THR A 680 -18.30 -22.32 21.06
N GLN A 681 -17.17 -22.93 21.44
CA GLN A 681 -16.22 -22.36 22.39
C GLN A 681 -15.54 -21.11 21.92
N THR A 682 -15.22 -21.04 20.62
CA THR A 682 -14.54 -19.88 19.99
C THR A 682 -15.51 -18.78 19.55
N LEU A 683 -16.81 -19.07 19.45
CA LEU A 683 -17.83 -18.18 18.87
C LEU A 683 -17.86 -16.78 19.53
N THR A 684 -17.91 -16.71 20.85
CA THR A 684 -17.98 -15.42 21.57
C THR A 684 -16.77 -14.58 21.32
N ARG A 685 -15.60 -15.20 21.23
CA ARG A 685 -14.34 -14.53 20.90
C ARG A 685 -14.37 -14.00 19.47
N THR A 686 -14.74 -14.82 18.49
CA THR A 686 -14.84 -14.40 17.08
C THR A 686 -15.82 -13.23 16.91
N ILE A 687 -16.95 -13.23 17.64
CA ILE A 687 -17.88 -12.10 17.62
C ILE A 687 -17.24 -10.83 18.19
N TYR A 688 -16.52 -10.92 19.31
CA TYR A 688 -15.93 -9.74 19.95
C TYR A 688 -14.78 -9.15 19.13
N THR A 689 -13.94 -9.99 18.52
CA THR A 689 -12.85 -9.52 17.65
C THR A 689 -13.41 -8.85 16.38
N ASN A 690 -14.37 -9.47 15.72
CA ASN A 690 -15.03 -8.86 14.56
C ASN A 690 -15.76 -7.56 14.94
N PHE A 691 -16.41 -7.51 16.11
CA PHE A 691 -17.12 -6.32 16.55
C PHE A 691 -16.18 -5.15 16.81
N THR A 692 -15.04 -5.35 17.48
CA THR A 692 -14.09 -4.28 17.76
C THR A 692 -13.50 -3.68 16.48
N THR A 693 -13.12 -4.52 15.52
CA THR A 693 -12.61 -4.09 14.23
C THR A 693 -13.71 -3.43 13.38
N PHE A 694 -14.91 -4.00 13.37
CA PHE A 694 -16.06 -3.46 12.66
C PHE A 694 -16.43 -2.05 13.13
N VAL A 695 -16.46 -1.81 14.45
CA VAL A 695 -16.75 -0.48 15.02
C VAL A 695 -15.72 0.56 14.55
N MET A 696 -14.46 0.21 14.49
CA MET A 696 -13.40 1.11 13.98
C MET A 696 -13.65 1.49 12.53
N VAL A 697 -13.96 0.51 11.68
CA VAL A 697 -14.23 0.74 10.25
C VAL A 697 -15.54 1.49 10.04
N VAL A 698 -16.57 1.26 10.86
CA VAL A 698 -17.82 2.03 10.82
C VAL A 698 -17.59 3.49 11.21
N ALA A 699 -16.78 3.76 12.23
CA ALA A 699 -16.42 5.14 12.59
C ALA A 699 -15.72 5.84 11.43
N LEU A 700 -14.81 5.13 10.76
CA LEU A 700 -14.10 5.60 9.58
C LEU A 700 -15.05 5.86 8.39
N TYR A 701 -16.03 4.98 8.18
CA TYR A 701 -17.04 5.14 7.12
C TYR A 701 -17.96 6.35 7.34
N ILE A 702 -18.39 6.57 8.60
CA ILE A 702 -19.33 7.66 8.92
C ILE A 702 -18.64 9.02 8.85
N LEU A 703 -17.42 9.14 9.38
CA LEU A 703 -16.72 10.41 9.60
C LEU A 703 -15.64 10.70 8.53
N GLY A 704 -15.28 9.70 7.73
CA GLY A 704 -14.26 9.83 6.68
C GLY A 704 -14.81 10.52 5.42
N VAL A 705 -13.89 11.06 4.63
CA VAL A 705 -14.16 11.61 3.29
C VAL A 705 -14.51 10.52 2.28
N SER A 706 -14.95 10.91 1.10
CA SER A 706 -15.45 9.98 0.06
C SER A 706 -14.43 8.88 -0.30
N SER A 707 -13.17 9.22 -0.48
CA SER A 707 -12.11 8.24 -0.79
C SER A 707 -11.93 7.19 0.32
N ILE A 708 -12.06 7.60 1.59
CA ILE A 708 -12.01 6.68 2.73
C ILE A 708 -13.26 5.79 2.79
N LYS A 709 -14.43 6.32 2.45
CA LYS A 709 -15.68 5.54 2.42
C LYS A 709 -15.63 4.44 1.37
N GLU A 710 -15.00 4.69 0.21
CA GLU A 710 -14.78 3.68 -0.82
C GLU A 710 -13.90 2.51 -0.35
N PHE A 711 -12.96 2.77 0.56
CA PHE A 711 -12.14 1.73 1.20
C PHE A 711 -12.88 1.05 2.36
N ALA A 712 -13.56 1.82 3.21
CA ALA A 712 -14.16 1.33 4.45
C ALA A 712 -15.40 0.45 4.19
N ALA A 713 -16.25 0.79 3.21
CA ALA A 713 -17.48 0.06 2.94
C ALA A 713 -17.24 -1.41 2.53
N PRO A 714 -16.37 -1.74 1.56
CA PRO A 714 -16.06 -3.13 1.23
C PRO A 714 -15.36 -3.87 2.39
N LEU A 715 -14.55 -3.14 3.18
CA LEU A 715 -13.88 -3.73 4.35
C LEU A 715 -14.89 -4.14 5.43
N MET A 716 -15.95 -3.36 5.68
CA MET A 716 -17.04 -3.76 6.57
C MET A 716 -17.68 -5.06 6.12
N VAL A 717 -17.99 -5.18 4.84
CA VAL A 717 -18.55 -6.43 4.26
C VAL A 717 -17.58 -7.58 4.44
N GLY A 718 -16.29 -7.36 4.19
CA GLY A 718 -15.24 -8.37 4.36
C GLY A 718 -15.11 -8.86 5.80
N ILE A 719 -15.17 -7.98 6.79
CA ILE A 719 -15.14 -8.35 8.23
C ILE A 719 -16.35 -9.22 8.60
N ILE A 720 -17.55 -8.84 8.16
CA ILE A 720 -18.78 -9.61 8.42
C ILE A 720 -18.69 -10.97 7.73
N CYS A 721 -18.27 -10.99 6.46
CA CYS A 721 -18.13 -12.21 5.67
C CYS A 721 -17.10 -13.15 6.29
N GLY A 722 -15.89 -12.64 6.67
CA GLY A 722 -14.84 -13.43 7.31
C GLY A 722 -15.26 -14.03 8.65
N GLY A 723 -16.06 -13.28 9.44
CA GLY A 723 -16.69 -13.81 10.65
C GLY A 723 -17.65 -14.95 10.40
N TYR A 724 -18.52 -14.80 9.40
CA TYR A 724 -19.43 -15.85 8.95
C TYR A 724 -18.68 -17.08 8.44
N THR A 725 -17.71 -16.88 7.57
CA THR A 725 -16.97 -17.96 6.91
C THR A 725 -16.15 -18.76 7.91
N SER A 726 -15.49 -18.10 8.85
CA SER A 726 -14.71 -18.77 9.90
C SER A 726 -15.59 -19.71 10.72
N VAL A 727 -16.79 -19.26 11.13
CA VAL A 727 -17.69 -20.02 12.01
C VAL A 727 -18.47 -21.09 11.24
N CYS A 728 -19.06 -20.74 10.09
CA CYS A 728 -20.06 -21.57 9.43
C CYS A 728 -19.49 -22.46 8.32
N ILE A 729 -18.40 -22.02 7.66
CA ILE A 729 -17.91 -22.67 6.43
C ILE A 729 -16.62 -23.45 6.69
N THR A 730 -15.61 -22.84 7.29
CA THR A 730 -14.26 -23.38 7.35
C THR A 730 -14.17 -24.71 8.08
N GLY A 731 -14.77 -24.79 9.28
CA GLY A 731 -14.83 -26.04 10.06
C GLY A 731 -15.65 -27.14 9.37
N ALA A 732 -16.72 -26.74 8.67
CA ALA A 732 -17.56 -27.67 7.92
C ALA A 732 -16.85 -28.24 6.68
N LEU A 733 -16.09 -27.41 5.93
CA LEU A 733 -15.27 -27.84 4.81
C LEU A 733 -14.21 -28.83 5.26
N TRP A 734 -13.46 -28.50 6.31
CA TRP A 734 -12.46 -29.39 6.87
C TRP A 734 -13.08 -30.75 7.32
N TYR A 735 -14.23 -30.73 7.99
CA TYR A 735 -14.94 -31.94 8.40
C TYR A 735 -15.34 -32.79 7.20
N VAL A 736 -15.90 -32.20 6.14
CA VAL A 736 -16.28 -32.92 4.90
C VAL A 736 -15.07 -33.53 4.23
N MET A 737 -13.96 -32.77 4.10
CA MET A 737 -12.72 -33.30 3.52
C MET A 737 -12.13 -34.46 4.36
N LYS A 738 -12.20 -34.36 5.68
CA LYS A 738 -11.67 -35.40 6.56
C LYS A 738 -12.50 -36.68 6.55
N THR A 739 -13.81 -36.57 6.47
CA THR A 739 -14.72 -37.73 6.50
C THR A 739 -14.84 -38.37 5.12
N ARG A 740 -15.22 -37.61 4.08
CA ARG A 740 -15.50 -38.17 2.75
C ARG A 740 -14.25 -38.58 1.98
N LEU A 741 -13.28 -37.70 1.82
CA LEU A 741 -12.03 -38.02 1.12
C LEU A 741 -11.18 -39.07 1.84
N GLY A 742 -11.30 -39.15 3.18
CA GLY A 742 -10.67 -40.18 3.98
C GLY A 742 -11.30 -41.56 3.82
N GLU A 743 -12.62 -41.62 3.69
CA GLU A 743 -13.38 -42.85 3.47
C GLU A 743 -13.27 -43.34 2.02
N GLU A 744 -13.33 -42.43 1.04
CA GLU A 744 -13.12 -42.78 -0.38
C GLU A 744 -11.68 -43.26 -0.64
N ALA A 745 -10.68 -42.64 -0.03
CA ALA A 745 -9.29 -43.09 -0.12
C ALA A 745 -9.08 -44.43 0.56
N LYS A 746 -9.80 -44.72 1.66
CA LYS A 746 -9.81 -46.03 2.30
C LYS A 746 -10.54 -47.06 1.43
N ALA A 747 -11.69 -46.74 0.89
CA ALA A 747 -12.43 -47.57 -0.02
C ALA A 747 -11.66 -47.87 -1.32
N ALA A 748 -10.99 -46.87 -1.89
CA ALA A 748 -10.13 -47.06 -3.06
C ALA A 748 -8.89 -47.93 -2.75
N ARG A 749 -8.27 -47.80 -1.56
CA ARG A 749 -7.21 -48.67 -1.11
C ARG A 749 -7.69 -50.12 -0.86
N ILE A 750 -8.87 -50.30 -0.27
CA ILE A 750 -9.48 -51.62 -0.08
C ILE A 750 -9.83 -52.24 -1.45
N ALA A 751 -10.41 -51.50 -2.37
CA ALA A 751 -10.75 -51.95 -3.70
C ALA A 751 -9.49 -52.28 -4.53
N SER A 752 -8.42 -51.54 -4.44
CA SER A 752 -7.14 -51.83 -5.08
C SER A 752 -6.46 -53.09 -4.47
N ALA A 753 -6.50 -53.22 -3.14
CA ALA A 753 -6.03 -54.39 -2.44
C ALA A 753 -6.81 -55.67 -2.80
N THR A 754 -8.15 -55.55 -2.94
CA THR A 754 -9.01 -56.65 -3.39
C THR A 754 -8.76 -57.03 -4.84
N LYS A 755 -8.55 -56.03 -5.73
CA LYS A 755 -8.14 -56.28 -7.12
C LYS A 755 -6.78 -56.99 -7.21
N THR A 756 -5.80 -56.57 -6.43
CA THR A 756 -4.47 -57.20 -6.37
C THR A 756 -4.54 -58.60 -5.78
N ALA A 757 -5.44 -58.86 -4.82
CA ALA A 757 -5.67 -60.19 -4.28
C ALA A 757 -6.41 -61.10 -5.27
N SER A 758 -7.35 -60.58 -6.06
CA SER A 758 -8.05 -61.36 -7.09
C SER A 758 -7.16 -61.69 -8.31
N VAL A 759 -6.25 -60.78 -8.68
CA VAL A 759 -5.25 -61.05 -9.74
C VAL A 759 -4.24 -62.08 -9.26
N LYS A 760 -3.77 -62.01 -8.00
CA LYS A 760 -2.90 -63.08 -7.44
C LYS A 760 -3.60 -64.40 -7.23
N ALA A 761 -4.92 -64.45 -7.07
CA ALA A 761 -5.71 -65.66 -7.00
C ALA A 761 -6.02 -66.22 -8.39
N ALA A 762 -6.12 -65.41 -9.42
CA ALA A 762 -6.24 -65.84 -10.83
C ALA A 762 -4.93 -66.42 -11.36
N ASP A 763 -3.78 -65.76 -11.11
CA ASP A 763 -2.44 -66.28 -11.42
C ASP A 763 -2.13 -67.62 -10.73
N LYS A 764 -2.67 -67.85 -9.53
CA LYS A 764 -2.53 -69.11 -8.80
C LYS A 764 -3.42 -70.24 -9.34
N LYS A 765 -4.51 -69.90 -10.06
CA LYS A 765 -5.40 -70.84 -10.74
C LYS A 765 -4.89 -71.17 -12.13
N GLU A 766 -4.27 -70.29 -12.86
CA GLU A 766 -3.62 -70.57 -14.12
C GLU A 766 -2.32 -71.41 -13.94
N GLY A 767 -1.58 -71.25 -12.84
CA GLY A 767 -0.42 -72.11 -12.51
C GLY A 767 -0.76 -73.45 -12.00
N ALA A 768 -2.07 -73.78 -11.72
CA ALA A 768 -2.49 -75.12 -11.26
C ALA A 768 -3.11 -76.02 -12.39
N THR A 769 -3.37 -75.39 -13.58
CA THR A 769 -3.98 -76.14 -14.71
C THR A 769 -2.99 -76.54 -15.81
N SER A 770 -1.68 -76.33 -15.61
CA SER A 770 -0.65 -76.64 -16.57
C SER A 770 0.29 -77.82 -16.11
N THR A 771 -0.13 -78.59 -15.04
CA THR A 771 0.70 -79.70 -14.49
C THR A 771 -0.03 -81.01 -14.50
N GLU A 772 -0.84 -81.30 -15.49
CA GLU A 772 -1.35 -82.65 -15.75
C GLU A 772 -1.37 -82.94 -17.28
N SER A 773 -0.18 -83.17 -17.82
CA SER A 773 0.03 -84.11 -18.95
C SER A 773 1.55 -84.12 -19.27
N ASN A 774 2.30 -85.11 -18.75
CA ASN A 774 3.28 -85.96 -19.43
C ASN A 774 4.15 -86.57 -18.36
N ALA A 775 3.69 -87.76 -17.99
CA ALA A 775 4.55 -88.76 -17.35
C ALA A 775 4.93 -89.73 -18.47
N ALA A 776 6.21 -89.73 -18.80
CA ALA A 776 6.92 -90.91 -19.22
C ALA A 776 8.37 -90.52 -19.52
N ASP A 777 9.21 -91.23 -18.79
CA ASP A 777 10.45 -91.84 -19.19
C ASP A 777 11.78 -91.13 -19.01
N THR A 778 12.62 -91.94 -18.37
CA THR A 778 14.08 -91.99 -18.30
C THR A 778 14.89 -91.20 -17.30
N SER A 779 15.18 -91.98 -16.24
CA SER A 779 16.46 -92.37 -15.61
C SER A 779 17.70 -91.49 -15.77
N ALA A 780 18.32 -91.43 -14.63
CA ALA A 780 19.77 -91.35 -14.37
C ALA A 780 20.47 -90.05 -14.20
N ASP A 781 20.87 -89.86 -13.04
CA ASP A 781 22.25 -89.77 -12.51
C ASP A 781 22.77 -88.43 -12.04
N ASN A 782 23.11 -88.56 -10.82
CA ASN A 782 24.32 -88.03 -10.11
C ASN A 782 24.55 -86.52 -9.75
N SER A 783 24.68 -86.51 -8.48
CA SER A 783 25.76 -85.83 -7.72
C SER A 783 25.72 -84.31 -7.38
N SER A 784 25.55 -84.18 -6.13
CA SER A 784 26.51 -83.53 -5.20
C SER A 784 26.72 -81.98 -5.28
N LYS A 785 26.60 -81.50 -4.14
CA LYS A 785 27.37 -80.50 -3.35
C LYS A 785 26.62 -79.27 -2.95
N LYS A 786 26.30 -79.30 -1.72
CA LYS A 786 26.90 -78.58 -0.54
C LYS A 786 26.82 -76.99 -0.54
N LYS A 787 26.08 -76.56 0.47
CA LYS A 787 26.49 -75.65 1.58
C LYS A 787 26.83 -74.18 1.29
N LYS A 788 26.14 -73.38 1.92
CA LYS A 788 26.37 -72.43 3.16
C LYS A 788 25.52 -71.21 3.00
N GLY A 789 24.71 -70.86 3.82
CA GLY A 789 24.83 -70.57 5.28
C GLY A 789 25.51 -69.25 5.54
N LYS A 790 24.78 -68.15 5.78
CA LYS A 790 25.22 -67.09 6.72
C LYS A 790 24.05 -66.27 7.26
N LYS A 791 23.84 -66.47 8.54
CA LYS A 791 23.25 -65.57 9.51
C LYS A 791 24.22 -64.39 9.76
N THR A 792 23.71 -63.22 10.04
CA THR A 792 24.20 -62.29 11.07
C THR A 792 23.22 -61.14 11.11
N SER A 793 22.50 -60.90 12.18
CA SER A 793 22.84 -60.46 13.52
C SER A 793 22.72 -58.96 13.70
N PHE A 794 21.73 -58.62 14.51
CA PHE A 794 21.60 -57.42 15.33
C PHE A 794 22.89 -56.69 15.64
N LYS A 795 22.81 -55.35 15.63
CA LYS A 795 23.42 -54.50 16.70
C LYS A 795 22.72 -53.17 16.91
N ASN A 796 22.15 -53.07 18.07
CA ASN A 796 21.86 -51.81 18.82
C ASN A 796 23.14 -51.00 19.03
N LYS A 797 23.04 -49.67 18.92
CA LYS A 797 23.89 -48.82 19.74
C LYS A 797 23.12 -47.59 20.22
N LYS A 798 23.02 -47.56 21.51
CA LYS A 798 22.61 -46.41 22.37
C LYS A 798 23.75 -45.43 22.49
N SER A 799 23.32 -44.20 22.87
CA SER A 799 24.03 -43.19 23.69
C SER A 799 24.97 -42.25 22.91
N LYS A 800 25.09 -40.97 23.19
CA LYS A 800 24.90 -40.10 24.36
C LYS A 800 25.28 -38.66 23.95
N LYS A 801 24.57 -37.71 24.55
CA LYS A 801 25.01 -36.39 25.02
C LYS A 801 25.80 -35.45 24.07
N ARG A 802 25.24 -34.28 23.73
CA ARG A 802 25.38 -33.01 24.49
C ARG A 802 24.30 -32.06 24.10
#